data_011edcf1e19e19a6c88b96278e6ab022
#
_entry.id   011edcf1e19e19a6c88b96278e6ab022
#
_cell.length_a   1.000
_cell.length_b   1.000
_cell.length_c   1.000
_cell.angle_alpha   90.00
_cell.angle_beta   90.00
_cell.angle_gamma   90.00
#
_symmetry.space_group_name_H-M   'P 1'
#
loop_
_entity.id
_entity.type
_entity.pdbx_description
1 polymer ?
#
loop_
_entity_poly.entity_id
_entity_poly.type
_entity_poly.pdbx_seq_one_letter_code
_entity_poly.pdbx_strand_id
1 'polypeptide(L)'
;MLSIEGLKVEFAVKPLFHDVSFVVNDRDRIALVGKNGAGKSTMLKILCGLQRPTAGVVAVPNDTTIGYLPQVMKLSDDTTVKEETRKAFADATKMKEKLERMQQEMAERTDYESASYAELVEKFTQEHERFMLLGGENYEAEIERTLTGLGFERTDFDRPTSEFSGGWRMRIELAKILLRRPDVLLLDEPTNHLDIESIQWLEQFLAQSAKAVVLVSHDRAFINNVTNRTLEITCGRVEDYKVKYDEYLVLRKERREQQMRAYENQQKEIVDIKAFIDRFRYQATKAVQVQQRIKQLEKIVPIEVDEVDNSAMRLKFPPCLRSGDYPVICDNVRKEYPPRLVFDKVDMTIKRGEKVAFVGKNGEGKSTLVKCIMGEIPFDGNLKIGHNVQIGYFAQNQAQLLDESLTIFETIDQVAKGDMRLKINDLLGAFMFGGETSEKKVKVLSGGERSRLAMIKLLLEPVNLLILDEPTNHLDITSKEVLKEAIKAFDGTAIIVSHDREFLDGLVSKVYEFGGGKVREHLGGIYDYLRAHNAETIQESLSKASANNINKEAETIVNTNHETATQPSSGAVSYAERKEQQKKIKKAQRAVEDSEKKIAKMEERKAELDELLMVAENASNMELVTEYTDLQRHLDKENEQWLELSEALERLLDE
;
A
#
# COMPACT_ATOMS: atom_id res chain seq x y z
N MET A 1 16.82 -3.25 18.69
CA MET A 1 17.27 -1.89 18.33
C MET A 1 18.40 -2.00 17.32
N LEU A 2 18.32 -1.35 16.16
CA LEU A 2 19.30 -1.43 15.06
C LEU A 2 19.93 -0.05 14.90
N SER A 3 21.27 0.07 14.98
CA SER A 3 21.99 1.35 14.80
C SER A 3 22.78 1.36 13.50
N ILE A 4 22.63 2.39 12.73
CA ILE A 4 23.35 2.65 11.49
C ILE A 4 24.17 3.91 11.68
N GLU A 5 25.49 3.84 11.44
CA GLU A 5 26.42 4.93 11.69
C GLU A 5 27.36 5.14 10.50
N GLY A 6 27.35 6.35 9.95
CA GLY A 6 28.26 6.80 8.88
C GLY A 6 28.22 5.94 7.63
N LEU A 7 27.04 5.40 7.26
CA LEU A 7 26.92 4.47 6.14
C LEU A 7 27.25 5.15 4.81
N LYS A 8 28.19 4.53 4.06
CA LYS A 8 28.59 4.97 2.72
C LYS A 8 28.51 3.80 1.75
N VAL A 9 27.91 4.04 0.58
CA VAL A 9 27.83 3.06 -0.52
C VAL A 9 28.17 3.73 -1.82
N GLU A 10 29.12 3.17 -2.56
CA GLU A 10 29.55 3.65 -3.86
C GLU A 10 29.44 2.52 -4.90
N PHE A 11 28.84 2.84 -6.05
CA PHE A 11 28.85 1.98 -7.22
C PHE A 11 29.68 2.65 -8.32
N ALA A 12 30.82 2.05 -8.67
CA ALA A 12 31.79 2.58 -9.60
C ALA A 12 32.29 3.99 -9.22
N VAL A 13 31.77 5.06 -9.83
CA VAL A 13 32.23 6.44 -9.63
C VAL A 13 31.22 7.32 -8.89
N LYS A 14 29.95 6.86 -8.77
CA LYS A 14 28.88 7.66 -8.16
C LYS A 14 28.56 7.12 -6.75
N PRO A 15 28.65 7.97 -5.70
CA PRO A 15 28.16 7.62 -4.38
C PRO A 15 26.64 7.48 -4.41
N LEU A 16 26.12 6.36 -3.90
CA LEU A 16 24.69 6.15 -3.70
C LEU A 16 24.25 6.76 -2.36
N PHE A 17 25.05 6.53 -1.31
CA PHE A 17 24.87 7.09 0.02
C PHE A 17 26.18 7.66 0.55
N HIS A 18 26.08 8.73 1.33
CA HIS A 18 27.22 9.28 2.07
C HIS A 18 26.75 9.77 3.44
N ASP A 19 27.48 9.32 4.47
CA ASP A 19 27.26 9.73 5.86
C ASP A 19 25.81 9.54 6.38
N VAL A 20 25.24 8.35 6.10
CA VAL A 20 23.88 8.01 6.55
C VAL A 20 23.92 7.41 7.95
N SER A 21 23.21 8.04 8.89
CA SER A 21 23.09 7.60 10.26
C SER A 21 21.65 7.70 10.76
N PHE A 22 21.10 6.60 11.28
CA PHE A 22 19.79 6.54 11.91
C PHE A 22 19.69 5.29 12.79
N VAL A 23 18.64 5.26 13.62
CA VAL A 23 18.38 4.14 14.53
C VAL A 23 16.97 3.63 14.30
N VAL A 24 16.81 2.30 14.29
CA VAL A 24 15.51 1.63 14.29
C VAL A 24 15.26 1.11 15.71
N ASN A 25 14.24 1.64 16.37
CA ASN A 25 13.84 1.24 17.72
C ASN A 25 12.80 0.13 17.66
N ASP A 26 12.56 -0.51 18.81
CA ASP A 26 11.46 -1.45 18.98
C ASP A 26 10.13 -0.71 18.77
N ARG A 27 9.23 -1.32 18.00
CA ARG A 27 7.94 -0.77 17.57
C ARG A 27 8.00 0.42 16.59
N ASP A 28 9.18 0.79 16.08
CA ASP A 28 9.25 1.74 14.98
C ASP A 28 8.65 1.12 13.71
N ARG A 29 7.77 1.86 13.06
CA ARG A 29 7.19 1.52 11.76
C ARG A 29 7.59 2.58 10.76
N ILE A 30 8.64 2.28 10.03
CA ILE A 30 9.38 3.24 9.19
C ILE A 30 8.99 3.05 7.74
N ALA A 31 8.53 4.12 7.10
CA ALA A 31 8.46 4.20 5.64
C ALA A 31 9.82 4.66 5.09
N LEU A 32 10.45 3.86 4.26
CA LEU A 32 11.66 4.25 3.53
C LEU A 32 11.26 4.74 2.14
N VAL A 33 11.32 6.06 1.94
CA VAL A 33 10.86 6.73 0.72
C VAL A 33 12.01 7.38 -0.04
N GLY A 34 11.79 7.68 -1.31
CA GLY A 34 12.78 8.30 -2.19
C GLY A 34 12.53 7.95 -3.64
N LYS A 35 13.18 8.67 -4.56
CA LYS A 35 13.07 8.43 -6.02
C LYS A 35 13.47 7.00 -6.38
N ASN A 36 13.01 6.51 -7.55
CA ASN A 36 13.49 5.24 -8.08
C ASN A 36 15.00 5.35 -8.37
N GLY A 37 15.76 4.31 -7.96
CA GLY A 37 17.21 4.36 -8.03
C GLY A 37 17.92 5.09 -6.87
N ALA A 38 17.20 5.69 -5.92
CA ALA A 38 17.80 6.33 -4.73
C ALA A 38 18.46 5.34 -3.76
N GLY A 39 18.28 4.02 -3.96
CA GLY A 39 18.94 2.98 -3.18
C GLY A 39 18.09 2.37 -2.07
N LYS A 40 16.76 2.52 -2.10
CA LYS A 40 15.84 1.94 -1.09
C LYS A 40 16.09 0.44 -0.86
N SER A 41 16.03 -0.37 -1.92
CA SER A 41 16.28 -1.82 -1.84
C SER A 41 17.73 -2.15 -1.45
N THR A 42 18.70 -1.31 -1.82
CA THR A 42 20.10 -1.45 -1.38
C THR A 42 20.22 -1.24 0.13
N MET A 43 19.54 -0.23 0.67
CA MET A 43 19.48 0.01 2.10
C MET A 43 18.92 -1.21 2.84
N LEU A 44 17.78 -1.76 2.40
CA LEU A 44 17.20 -2.96 3.00
C LEU A 44 18.17 -4.16 2.95
N LYS A 45 18.88 -4.37 1.84
CA LYS A 45 19.89 -5.44 1.70
C LYS A 45 21.06 -5.26 2.65
N ILE A 46 21.47 -4.03 2.93
CA ILE A 46 22.54 -3.74 3.88
C ILE A 46 22.05 -3.99 5.31
N LEU A 47 20.84 -3.56 5.65
CA LEU A 47 20.25 -3.78 6.97
C LEU A 47 20.09 -5.27 7.32
N CYS A 48 19.78 -6.10 6.33
CA CYS A 48 19.70 -7.57 6.53
C CYS A 48 21.04 -8.30 6.35
N GLY A 49 22.15 -7.59 6.12
CA GLY A 49 23.48 -8.17 5.98
C GLY A 49 23.77 -8.87 4.65
N LEU A 50 22.87 -8.81 3.67
CA LEU A 50 23.06 -9.40 2.33
C LEU A 50 24.05 -8.61 1.46
N GLN A 51 24.27 -7.34 1.77
CA GLN A 51 25.19 -6.48 1.08
C GLN A 51 26.05 -5.71 2.08
N ARG A 52 27.36 -5.69 1.86
CA ARG A 52 28.30 -4.92 2.71
C ARG A 52 28.34 -3.46 2.23
N PRO A 53 28.33 -2.48 3.15
CA PRO A 53 28.57 -1.08 2.80
C PRO A 53 30.04 -0.86 2.41
N THR A 54 30.32 0.24 1.70
CA THR A 54 31.69 0.65 1.38
C THR A 54 32.41 1.19 2.62
N ALA A 55 31.68 1.92 3.49
CA ALA A 55 32.15 2.39 4.79
C ALA A 55 30.95 2.55 5.74
N GLY A 56 31.23 2.71 7.03
CA GLY A 56 30.22 2.77 8.09
C GLY A 56 29.92 1.40 8.69
N VAL A 57 29.08 1.39 9.72
CA VAL A 57 28.74 0.18 10.49
C VAL A 57 27.24 0.08 10.66
N VAL A 58 26.72 -1.16 10.52
CA VAL A 58 25.36 -1.52 10.94
C VAL A 58 25.52 -2.41 12.20
N ALA A 59 25.17 -1.86 13.35
CA ALA A 59 25.21 -2.57 14.61
C ALA A 59 23.88 -3.27 14.87
N VAL A 60 23.92 -4.60 14.87
CA VAL A 60 22.79 -5.48 15.16
C VAL A 60 23.11 -6.22 16.46
N PRO A 61 22.28 -6.13 17.51
CA PRO A 61 22.46 -6.96 18.71
C PRO A 61 22.39 -8.45 18.37
N ASN A 62 23.20 -9.28 19.05
CA ASN A 62 23.35 -10.70 18.73
C ASN A 62 22.03 -11.50 18.77
N ASP A 63 21.06 -11.07 19.58
CA ASP A 63 19.78 -11.77 19.76
C ASP A 63 18.66 -11.22 18.87
N THR A 64 18.97 -10.27 17.97
CA THR A 64 17.97 -9.63 17.12
C THR A 64 17.76 -10.44 15.83
N THR A 65 16.52 -10.86 15.61
CA THR A 65 16.13 -11.58 14.39
C THR A 65 15.63 -10.60 13.33
N ILE A 66 16.13 -10.74 12.09
CA ILE A 66 15.74 -9.89 10.97
C ILE A 66 15.05 -10.74 9.92
N GLY A 67 13.81 -10.36 9.56
CA GLY A 67 13.07 -10.92 8.43
C GLY A 67 13.16 -9.98 7.23
N TYR A 68 13.52 -10.49 6.06
CA TYR A 68 13.60 -9.70 4.83
C TYR A 68 12.80 -10.31 3.70
N LEU A 69 11.90 -9.52 3.10
CA LEU A 69 11.16 -9.86 1.88
C LEU A 69 11.79 -9.13 0.70
N PRO A 70 12.54 -9.79 -0.17
CA PRO A 70 13.09 -9.18 -1.38
C PRO A 70 12.04 -9.10 -2.49
N GLN A 71 12.24 -8.20 -3.44
CA GLN A 71 11.37 -8.00 -4.61
C GLN A 71 11.30 -9.21 -5.55
N VAL A 72 12.32 -10.07 -5.59
CA VAL A 72 12.38 -11.28 -6.45
C VAL A 72 12.86 -12.46 -5.64
N MET A 73 12.14 -13.57 -5.70
CA MET A 73 12.42 -14.78 -4.93
C MET A 73 12.57 -16.04 -5.77
N LYS A 74 13.29 -17.03 -5.20
CA LYS A 74 13.38 -18.39 -5.72
C LYS A 74 12.79 -19.34 -4.67
N LEU A 75 11.68 -19.99 -4.98
CA LEU A 75 11.06 -21.05 -4.17
C LEU A 75 11.49 -22.44 -4.66
N SER A 76 11.44 -23.43 -3.76
CA SER A 76 11.52 -24.83 -4.16
C SER A 76 10.19 -25.27 -4.76
N ASP A 77 10.24 -25.98 -5.87
CA ASP A 77 9.06 -26.40 -6.65
C ASP A 77 8.46 -27.75 -6.17
N ASP A 78 9.07 -28.41 -5.18
CA ASP A 78 8.83 -29.81 -4.83
C ASP A 78 7.90 -30.01 -3.62
N THR A 79 7.34 -28.94 -3.05
CA THR A 79 6.55 -28.98 -1.80
C THR A 79 5.16 -28.39 -1.99
N THR A 80 4.20 -28.79 -1.13
CA THR A 80 2.88 -28.15 -1.09
C THR A 80 2.95 -26.77 -0.42
N VAL A 81 1.92 -25.93 -0.64
CA VAL A 81 1.84 -24.59 -0.02
C VAL A 81 1.96 -24.67 1.50
N LYS A 82 1.24 -25.61 2.12
CA LYS A 82 1.23 -25.80 3.57
C LYS A 82 2.58 -26.29 4.09
N GLU A 83 3.20 -27.26 3.43
CA GLU A 83 4.54 -27.77 3.80
C GLU A 83 5.62 -26.70 3.66
N GLU A 84 5.58 -25.92 2.56
CA GLU A 84 6.51 -24.83 2.36
C GLU A 84 6.38 -23.78 3.46
N THR A 85 5.14 -23.46 3.85
CA THR A 85 4.87 -22.48 4.93
C THR A 85 5.30 -23.01 6.30
N ARG A 86 5.17 -24.33 6.56
CA ARG A 86 5.65 -24.99 7.78
C ARG A 86 7.15 -24.81 8.00
N LYS A 87 7.94 -24.61 6.95
CA LYS A 87 9.39 -24.32 7.10
C LYS A 87 9.66 -23.06 7.91
N ALA A 88 8.68 -22.18 8.10
CA ALA A 88 8.79 -21.04 9.03
C ALA A 88 8.97 -21.50 10.48
N PHE A 89 8.41 -22.64 10.83
CA PHE A 89 8.45 -23.25 12.16
C PHE A 89 9.38 -24.49 12.21
N ALA A 90 10.44 -24.52 11.39
CA ALA A 90 11.33 -25.67 11.30
C ALA A 90 11.91 -26.09 12.67
N ASP A 91 12.20 -25.12 13.55
CA ASP A 91 12.70 -25.42 14.89
C ASP A 91 11.61 -25.95 15.82
N ALA A 92 10.38 -25.41 15.75
CA ALA A 92 9.24 -25.95 16.48
C ALA A 92 8.85 -27.36 15.99
N THR A 93 8.93 -27.62 14.69
CA THR A 93 8.67 -28.94 14.11
C THR A 93 9.69 -29.96 14.59
N LYS A 94 11.00 -29.64 14.55
CA LYS A 94 12.05 -30.52 15.09
C LYS A 94 11.89 -30.78 16.58
N MET A 95 11.44 -29.76 17.32
CA MET A 95 11.19 -29.88 18.74
C MET A 95 9.99 -30.77 19.03
N LYS A 96 8.93 -30.65 18.25
CA LYS A 96 7.76 -31.55 18.31
C LYS A 96 8.15 -33.00 18.06
N GLU A 97 8.88 -33.28 16.98
CA GLU A 97 9.39 -34.62 16.69
C GLU A 97 10.28 -35.19 17.80
N LYS A 98 11.06 -34.31 18.44
CA LYS A 98 11.89 -34.69 19.59
C LYS A 98 11.02 -35.03 20.80
N LEU A 99 10.01 -34.22 21.09
CA LEU A 99 9.07 -34.47 22.18
C LEU A 99 8.27 -35.77 21.96
N GLU A 100 7.78 -36.02 20.74
CA GLU A 100 7.09 -37.24 20.39
C GLU A 100 7.97 -38.49 20.60
N ARG A 101 9.26 -38.43 20.20
CA ARG A 101 10.24 -39.50 20.45
C ARG A 101 10.46 -39.73 21.95
N MET A 102 10.64 -38.64 22.71
CA MET A 102 10.81 -38.71 24.16
C MET A 102 9.55 -39.26 24.84
N GLN A 103 8.36 -38.90 24.39
CA GLN A 103 7.10 -39.41 24.87
C GLN A 103 6.94 -40.92 24.58
N GLN A 104 7.34 -41.36 23.39
CA GLN A 104 7.33 -42.75 23.03
C GLN A 104 8.34 -43.56 23.86
N GLU A 105 9.55 -43.05 24.05
CA GLU A 105 10.57 -43.66 24.91
C GLU A 105 10.07 -43.77 26.36
N MET A 106 9.39 -42.73 26.88
CA MET A 106 8.77 -42.77 28.21
C MET A 106 7.68 -43.86 28.32
N ALA A 107 6.89 -44.07 27.24
CA ALA A 107 5.81 -45.07 27.22
C ALA A 107 6.33 -46.52 27.10
N GLU A 108 7.46 -46.74 26.45
CA GLU A 108 8.07 -48.06 26.27
C GLU A 108 8.91 -48.51 27.50
N ARG A 109 9.32 -47.59 28.36
CA ARG A 109 10.14 -47.86 29.55
C ARG A 109 9.24 -48.33 30.72
N THR A 110 9.78 -49.28 31.47
CA THR A 110 9.12 -49.83 32.67
C THR A 110 9.89 -49.53 33.97
N ASP A 111 11.07 -48.90 33.86
CA ASP A 111 11.97 -48.59 34.94
C ASP A 111 11.76 -47.20 35.58
N TYR A 112 10.54 -46.92 36.00
CA TYR A 112 10.09 -45.60 36.46
C TYR A 112 10.86 -45.01 37.67
N GLU A 113 11.53 -45.85 38.45
CA GLU A 113 12.30 -45.45 39.60
C GLU A 113 13.78 -45.19 39.29
N SER A 114 14.21 -45.35 38.05
CA SER A 114 15.60 -45.16 37.65
C SER A 114 15.96 -43.65 37.53
N ALA A 115 17.19 -43.33 37.90
CA ALA A 115 17.71 -41.94 37.75
C ALA A 115 17.67 -41.50 36.29
N SER A 116 17.85 -42.40 35.33
CA SER A 116 17.80 -42.11 33.90
C SER A 116 16.38 -41.83 33.38
N TYR A 117 15.37 -42.40 34.01
CA TYR A 117 13.97 -42.07 33.69
C TYR A 117 13.60 -40.71 34.23
N ALA A 118 14.01 -40.36 35.44
CA ALA A 118 13.82 -39.04 36.04
C ALA A 118 14.46 -37.92 35.20
N GLU A 119 15.70 -38.17 34.70
CA GLU A 119 16.37 -37.23 33.79
C GLU A 119 15.64 -37.07 32.44
N LEU A 120 15.06 -38.14 31.90
CA LEU A 120 14.26 -38.08 30.67
C LEU A 120 13.00 -37.25 30.88
N VAL A 121 12.27 -37.40 32.00
CA VAL A 121 11.10 -36.63 32.36
C VAL A 121 11.43 -35.14 32.54
N GLU A 122 12.55 -34.83 33.19
CA GLU A 122 12.99 -33.44 33.37
C GLU A 122 13.32 -32.80 32.00
N LYS A 123 14.06 -33.48 31.14
CA LYS A 123 14.36 -33.01 29.77
C LYS A 123 13.07 -32.83 28.94
N PHE A 124 12.13 -33.77 29.03
CA PHE A 124 10.85 -33.64 28.34
C PHE A 124 10.08 -32.39 28.81
N THR A 125 10.03 -32.14 30.12
CA THR A 125 9.37 -30.97 30.68
C THR A 125 10.00 -29.66 30.20
N GLN A 126 11.33 -29.56 30.24
CA GLN A 126 12.07 -28.39 29.77
C GLN A 126 11.84 -28.13 28.27
N GLU A 127 11.93 -29.17 27.44
CA GLU A 127 11.72 -29.04 26.00
C GLU A 127 10.24 -28.76 25.67
N HIS A 128 9.30 -29.30 26.45
CA HIS A 128 7.88 -29.03 26.29
C HIS A 128 7.53 -27.55 26.65
N GLU A 129 8.07 -27.01 27.74
CA GLU A 129 7.93 -25.60 28.08
C GLU A 129 8.49 -24.70 26.99
N ARG A 130 9.66 -25.04 26.45
CA ARG A 130 10.29 -24.31 25.35
C ARG A 130 9.44 -24.39 24.06
N PHE A 131 8.85 -25.55 23.77
CA PHE A 131 7.94 -25.72 22.64
C PHE A 131 6.68 -24.86 22.79
N MET A 132 6.11 -24.79 23.99
CA MET A 132 4.94 -23.93 24.28
C MET A 132 5.27 -22.44 24.12
N LEU A 133 6.48 -21.99 24.52
CA LEU A 133 6.95 -20.62 24.31
C LEU A 133 7.13 -20.26 22.82
N LEU A 134 7.44 -21.24 21.96
CA LEU A 134 7.58 -21.09 20.50
C LEU A 134 6.26 -21.14 19.73
N GLY A 135 5.13 -21.17 20.42
CA GLY A 135 3.78 -21.20 19.82
C GLY A 135 3.04 -22.53 19.97
N GLY A 136 3.69 -23.57 20.49
CA GLY A 136 3.07 -24.85 20.84
C GLY A 136 2.29 -25.51 19.70
N GLU A 137 1.13 -26.05 20.00
CA GLU A 137 0.28 -26.75 19.03
C GLU A 137 -0.51 -25.83 18.09
N ASN A 138 -0.52 -24.52 18.35
CA ASN A 138 -1.33 -23.56 17.58
C ASN A 138 -0.71 -23.12 16.24
N TYR A 139 0.53 -23.55 15.92
CA TYR A 139 1.21 -23.10 14.70
C TYR A 139 0.46 -23.48 13.41
N GLU A 140 -0.25 -24.59 13.38
CA GLU A 140 -1.07 -25.01 12.23
C GLU A 140 -2.22 -24.02 11.99
N ALA A 141 -2.91 -23.59 13.05
CA ALA A 141 -3.97 -22.61 12.96
C ALA A 141 -3.44 -21.22 12.53
N GLU A 142 -2.24 -20.86 12.97
CA GLU A 142 -1.57 -19.62 12.54
C GLU A 142 -1.19 -19.68 11.05
N ILE A 143 -0.69 -20.83 10.56
CA ILE A 143 -0.42 -21.05 9.15
C ILE A 143 -1.70 -20.88 8.33
N GLU A 144 -2.79 -21.55 8.71
CA GLU A 144 -4.07 -21.45 8.00
C GLU A 144 -4.62 -20.03 8.01
N ARG A 145 -4.57 -19.35 9.15
CA ARG A 145 -5.03 -17.95 9.27
C ARG A 145 -4.19 -17.00 8.39
N THR A 146 -2.87 -17.18 8.37
CA THR A 146 -1.97 -16.31 7.60
C THR A 146 -2.13 -16.56 6.10
N LEU A 147 -2.21 -17.82 5.66
CA LEU A 147 -2.44 -18.17 4.26
C LEU A 147 -3.81 -17.65 3.77
N THR A 148 -4.87 -17.86 4.57
CA THR A 148 -6.21 -17.35 4.24
C THR A 148 -6.22 -15.82 4.16
N GLY A 149 -5.54 -15.13 5.08
CA GLY A 149 -5.40 -13.67 5.06
C GLY A 149 -4.65 -13.16 3.82
N LEU A 150 -3.72 -13.93 3.29
CA LEU A 150 -3.00 -13.63 2.04
C LEU A 150 -3.76 -14.12 0.78
N GLY A 151 -5.02 -14.55 0.92
CA GLY A 151 -5.92 -14.87 -0.19
C GLY A 151 -5.90 -16.32 -0.66
N PHE A 152 -5.20 -17.25 0.01
CA PHE A 152 -5.26 -18.67 -0.30
C PHE A 152 -6.58 -19.29 0.20
N GLU A 153 -7.17 -20.15 -0.61
CA GLU A 153 -8.27 -20.99 -0.19
C GLU A 153 -7.76 -22.27 0.49
N ARG A 154 -8.58 -22.89 1.34
CA ARG A 154 -8.19 -24.16 1.99
C ARG A 154 -7.86 -25.28 0.99
N THR A 155 -8.48 -25.25 -0.18
CA THR A 155 -8.22 -26.18 -1.30
C THR A 155 -6.83 -26.00 -1.90
N ASP A 156 -6.20 -24.84 -1.73
CA ASP A 156 -4.87 -24.53 -2.26
C ASP A 156 -3.74 -25.07 -1.37
N PHE A 157 -4.02 -25.38 -0.09
CA PHE A 157 -2.99 -25.71 0.89
C PHE A 157 -2.20 -26.97 0.55
N ASP A 158 -2.85 -27.96 -0.04
CA ASP A 158 -2.25 -29.25 -0.42
C ASP A 158 -1.75 -29.27 -1.88
N ARG A 159 -1.90 -28.16 -2.60
CA ARG A 159 -1.41 -28.04 -3.99
C ARG A 159 0.09 -27.77 -4.04
N PRO A 160 0.80 -28.33 -5.05
CA PRO A 160 2.22 -28.06 -5.25
C PRO A 160 2.49 -26.58 -5.53
N THR A 161 3.58 -26.03 -4.97
CA THR A 161 3.97 -24.64 -5.20
C THR A 161 4.29 -24.34 -6.67
N SER A 162 4.65 -25.37 -7.45
CA SER A 162 4.93 -25.27 -8.89
C SER A 162 3.73 -24.85 -9.74
N GLU A 163 2.51 -25.14 -9.28
CA GLU A 163 1.27 -24.76 -9.99
C GLU A 163 0.93 -23.26 -9.85
N PHE A 164 1.60 -22.56 -8.96
CA PHE A 164 1.30 -21.17 -8.65
C PHE A 164 2.17 -20.18 -9.42
N SER A 165 1.57 -19.05 -9.82
CA SER A 165 2.30 -17.95 -10.45
C SER A 165 3.32 -17.31 -9.51
N GLY A 166 4.27 -16.54 -10.05
CA GLY A 166 5.30 -15.85 -9.27
C GLY A 166 4.72 -14.98 -8.15
N GLY A 167 3.58 -14.31 -8.39
CA GLY A 167 2.91 -13.50 -7.37
C GLY A 167 2.36 -14.33 -6.21
N TRP A 168 1.78 -15.49 -6.47
CA TRP A 168 1.32 -16.41 -5.43
C TRP A 168 2.48 -17.01 -4.63
N ARG A 169 3.58 -17.34 -5.29
CA ARG A 169 4.81 -17.80 -4.62
C ARG A 169 5.38 -16.74 -3.69
N MET A 170 5.31 -15.46 -4.09
CA MET A 170 5.70 -14.33 -3.26
C MET A 170 4.85 -14.26 -1.97
N ARG A 171 3.53 -14.53 -2.06
CA ARG A 171 2.64 -14.58 -0.89
C ARG A 171 3.01 -15.72 0.07
N ILE A 172 3.46 -16.88 -0.42
CA ILE A 172 3.95 -17.99 0.43
C ILE A 172 5.19 -17.54 1.22
N GLU A 173 6.14 -16.89 0.57
CA GLU A 173 7.33 -16.38 1.25
C GLU A 173 7.00 -15.28 2.26
N LEU A 174 6.09 -14.37 1.90
CA LEU A 174 5.58 -13.38 2.84
C LEU A 174 4.97 -14.06 4.07
N ALA A 175 4.12 -15.10 3.88
CA ALA A 175 3.57 -15.88 4.98
C ALA A 175 4.65 -16.46 5.89
N LYS A 176 5.71 -17.07 5.31
CA LYS A 176 6.84 -17.64 6.07
C LYS A 176 7.56 -16.60 6.91
N ILE A 177 7.79 -15.41 6.34
CA ILE A 177 8.48 -14.33 7.06
C ILE A 177 7.61 -13.78 8.19
N LEU A 178 6.30 -13.57 7.94
CA LEU A 178 5.36 -13.07 8.95
C LEU A 178 5.19 -14.06 10.12
N LEU A 179 5.12 -15.36 9.83
CA LEU A 179 4.99 -16.41 10.83
C LEU A 179 6.22 -16.57 11.72
N ARG A 180 7.42 -16.25 11.23
CA ARG A 180 8.65 -16.22 12.04
C ARG A 180 8.66 -15.12 13.10
N ARG A 181 7.80 -14.11 12.98
CA ARG A 181 7.69 -12.96 13.90
C ARG A 181 9.05 -12.35 14.25
N PRO A 182 9.85 -11.92 13.28
CA PRO A 182 11.17 -11.36 13.54
C PRO A 182 11.08 -10.07 14.36
N ASP A 183 12.17 -9.68 15.03
CA ASP A 183 12.24 -8.43 15.79
C ASP A 183 12.23 -7.21 14.86
N VAL A 184 12.87 -7.34 13.69
CA VAL A 184 12.86 -6.30 12.64
C VAL A 184 12.41 -6.93 11.32
N LEU A 185 11.34 -6.39 10.76
CA LEU A 185 10.77 -6.84 9.50
C LEU A 185 11.08 -5.81 8.41
N LEU A 186 11.80 -6.25 7.38
CA LEU A 186 12.20 -5.46 6.23
C LEU A 186 11.39 -5.90 5.02
N LEU A 187 10.52 -5.02 4.49
CA LEU A 187 9.62 -5.32 3.38
C LEU A 187 9.91 -4.43 2.18
N ASP A 188 10.22 -5.05 1.04
CA ASP A 188 10.44 -4.36 -0.24
C ASP A 188 9.26 -4.63 -1.18
N GLU A 189 8.38 -3.63 -1.35
CA GLU A 189 7.16 -3.68 -2.17
C GLU A 189 6.24 -4.87 -1.85
N PRO A 190 5.81 -5.06 -0.58
CA PRO A 190 5.00 -6.22 -0.19
C PRO A 190 3.59 -6.21 -0.78
N THR A 191 3.08 -5.06 -1.21
CA THR A 191 1.75 -4.88 -1.80
C THR A 191 1.66 -5.33 -3.25
N ASN A 192 2.81 -5.48 -3.92
CA ASN A 192 2.83 -5.98 -5.29
C ASN A 192 2.23 -7.40 -5.33
N HIS A 193 1.34 -7.63 -6.29
CA HIS A 193 0.63 -8.88 -6.49
C HIS A 193 -0.38 -9.29 -5.40
N LEU A 194 -0.66 -8.44 -4.40
CA LEU A 194 -1.74 -8.63 -3.44
C LEU A 194 -3.03 -8.01 -3.97
N ASP A 195 -4.16 -8.65 -3.69
CA ASP A 195 -5.47 -8.04 -3.88
C ASP A 195 -5.84 -7.13 -2.70
N ILE A 196 -6.89 -6.34 -2.86
CA ILE A 196 -7.29 -5.32 -1.88
C ILE A 196 -7.57 -5.94 -0.50
N GLU A 197 -8.20 -7.11 -0.44
CA GLU A 197 -8.50 -7.79 0.83
C GLU A 197 -7.21 -8.25 1.53
N SER A 198 -6.29 -8.86 0.77
CA SER A 198 -4.98 -9.27 1.31
C SER A 198 -4.13 -8.08 1.77
N ILE A 199 -4.20 -6.94 1.08
CA ILE A 199 -3.53 -5.69 1.51
C ILE A 199 -4.11 -5.21 2.85
N GLN A 200 -5.44 -5.17 2.99
CA GLN A 200 -6.09 -4.75 4.24
C GLN A 200 -5.75 -5.71 5.40
N TRP A 201 -5.73 -7.01 5.14
CA TRP A 201 -5.30 -7.98 6.14
C TRP A 201 -3.83 -7.76 6.56
N LEU A 202 -2.94 -7.53 5.60
CA LEU A 202 -1.52 -7.25 5.88
C LEU A 202 -1.34 -5.95 6.68
N GLU A 203 -2.09 -4.90 6.37
CA GLU A 203 -2.13 -3.65 7.15
C GLU A 203 -2.45 -3.93 8.62
N GLN A 204 -3.53 -4.67 8.88
CA GLN A 204 -3.95 -5.03 10.24
C GLN A 204 -2.92 -5.90 10.95
N PHE A 205 -2.35 -6.89 10.25
CA PHE A 205 -1.33 -7.76 10.80
C PHE A 205 -0.08 -6.97 11.21
N LEU A 206 0.45 -6.11 10.35
CA LEU A 206 1.61 -5.27 10.64
C LEU A 206 1.34 -4.25 11.75
N ALA A 207 0.11 -3.73 11.81
CA ALA A 207 -0.30 -2.81 12.86
C ALA A 207 -0.38 -3.47 14.25
N GLN A 208 -0.71 -4.76 14.34
CA GLN A 208 -0.94 -5.44 15.61
C GLN A 208 0.23 -6.33 16.06
N SER A 209 0.86 -7.03 15.12
CA SER A 209 1.73 -8.18 15.44
C SER A 209 3.22 -7.91 15.22
N ALA A 210 3.59 -6.91 14.41
CA ALA A 210 4.99 -6.63 14.10
C ALA A 210 5.65 -5.79 15.20
N LYS A 211 6.91 -6.14 15.57
CA LYS A 211 7.72 -5.36 16.52
C LYS A 211 8.23 -4.09 15.81
N ALA A 212 9.28 -4.19 15.02
CA ALA A 212 9.75 -3.08 14.20
C ALA A 212 9.59 -3.41 12.71
N VAL A 213 9.20 -2.42 11.90
CA VAL A 213 9.00 -2.59 10.46
C VAL A 213 9.74 -1.50 9.70
N VAL A 214 10.50 -1.86 8.67
CA VAL A 214 11.01 -0.94 7.68
C VAL A 214 10.40 -1.32 6.33
N LEU A 215 9.60 -0.43 5.78
CA LEU A 215 8.74 -0.66 4.64
C LEU A 215 9.13 0.22 3.46
N VAL A 216 9.33 -0.39 2.30
CA VAL A 216 9.34 0.29 1.00
C VAL A 216 8.06 -0.08 0.28
N SER A 217 7.24 0.88 -0.09
CA SER A 217 6.05 0.66 -0.90
C SER A 217 5.73 1.89 -1.75
N HIS A 218 5.01 1.67 -2.84
CA HIS A 218 4.43 2.70 -3.70
C HIS A 218 2.90 2.81 -3.52
N ASP A 219 2.34 2.14 -2.52
CA ASP A 219 0.95 2.31 -2.08
C ASP A 219 0.91 3.28 -0.89
N ARG A 220 0.44 4.51 -1.15
CA ARG A 220 0.40 5.59 -0.17
C ARG A 220 -0.55 5.28 0.99
N ALA A 221 -1.72 4.70 0.71
CA ALA A 221 -2.69 4.33 1.73
C ALA A 221 -2.09 3.27 2.68
N PHE A 222 -1.41 2.27 2.12
CA PHE A 222 -0.72 1.23 2.88
C PHE A 222 0.39 1.82 3.77
N ILE A 223 1.25 2.69 3.20
CA ILE A 223 2.30 3.36 3.97
C ILE A 223 1.68 4.14 5.14
N ASN A 224 0.67 4.97 4.88
CA ASN A 224 0.07 5.85 5.88
C ASN A 224 -0.64 5.09 7.01
N ASN A 225 -1.25 3.93 6.68
CA ASN A 225 -1.94 3.08 7.65
C ASN A 225 -0.96 2.27 8.53
N VAL A 226 0.18 1.86 7.99
CA VAL A 226 1.13 0.99 8.68
C VAL A 226 2.20 1.79 9.43
N THR A 227 2.69 2.90 8.86
CA THR A 227 3.90 3.58 9.35
C THR A 227 3.59 4.79 10.24
N ASN A 228 4.53 5.08 11.16
CA ASN A 228 4.48 6.24 12.07
C ASN A 228 5.70 7.15 11.95
N ARG A 229 6.68 6.77 11.10
CA ARG A 229 7.93 7.48 10.87
C ARG A 229 8.34 7.34 9.43
N THR A 230 8.89 8.39 8.83
CA THR A 230 9.30 8.40 7.42
C THR A 230 10.78 8.76 7.30
N LEU A 231 11.55 7.90 6.63
CA LEU A 231 12.94 8.16 6.25
C LEU A 231 12.99 8.44 4.75
N GLU A 232 13.39 9.64 4.38
CA GLU A 232 13.57 10.04 2.98
C GLU A 232 15.01 9.90 2.54
N ILE A 233 15.24 9.17 1.45
CA ILE A 233 16.54 9.12 0.77
C ILE A 233 16.53 10.18 -0.33
N THR A 234 17.33 11.23 -0.15
CA THR A 234 17.46 12.33 -1.10
C THR A 234 18.90 12.79 -1.20
N CYS A 235 19.41 13.07 -2.41
CA CYS A 235 20.80 13.48 -2.67
C CYS A 235 21.87 12.62 -1.93
N GLY A 236 21.65 11.30 -1.83
CA GLY A 236 22.57 10.37 -1.16
C GLY A 236 22.61 10.49 0.37
N ARG A 237 21.70 11.23 0.99
CA ARG A 237 21.51 11.36 2.44
C ARG A 237 20.17 10.80 2.88
N VAL A 238 20.03 10.53 4.16
CA VAL A 238 18.75 10.14 4.77
C VAL A 238 18.29 11.24 5.69
N GLU A 239 17.05 11.68 5.46
CA GLU A 239 16.35 12.64 6.28
C GLU A 239 15.27 11.91 7.10
N ASP A 240 15.22 12.18 8.39
CA ASP A 240 14.36 11.49 9.35
C ASP A 240 13.20 12.38 9.78
N TYR A 241 11.98 11.97 9.42
CA TYR A 241 10.74 12.62 9.79
C TYR A 241 9.95 11.72 10.75
N LYS A 242 9.81 12.14 12.01
CA LYS A 242 9.06 11.40 13.06
C LYS A 242 7.55 11.63 12.93
N VAL A 243 7.03 11.53 11.73
CA VAL A 243 5.62 11.74 11.37
C VAL A 243 5.16 10.72 10.34
N LYS A 244 3.85 10.58 10.19
CA LYS A 244 3.23 9.76 9.15
C LYS A 244 3.50 10.32 7.75
N TYR A 245 3.28 9.48 6.74
CA TYR A 245 3.61 9.81 5.36
C TYR A 245 2.88 11.06 4.83
N ASP A 246 1.60 11.27 5.15
CA ASP A 246 0.86 12.43 4.67
C ASP A 246 1.39 13.75 5.28
N GLU A 247 1.71 13.74 6.58
CA GLU A 247 2.32 14.88 7.26
C GLU A 247 3.74 15.15 6.73
N TYR A 248 4.50 14.08 6.44
CA TYR A 248 5.81 14.18 5.80
C TYR A 248 5.73 14.93 4.46
N LEU A 249 4.72 14.66 3.61
CA LEU A 249 4.57 15.34 2.33
C LEU A 249 4.45 16.87 2.49
N VAL A 250 3.75 17.32 3.53
CA VAL A 250 3.62 18.75 3.85
C VAL A 250 4.97 19.33 4.29
N LEU A 251 5.62 18.69 5.26
CA LEU A 251 6.94 19.13 5.78
C LEU A 251 8.01 19.10 4.69
N ARG A 252 8.00 18.09 3.82
CA ARG A 252 8.90 18.01 2.66
C ARG A 252 8.73 19.20 1.73
N LYS A 253 7.48 19.59 1.43
CA LYS A 253 7.19 20.74 0.57
C LYS A 253 7.75 22.04 1.16
N GLU A 254 7.49 22.29 2.44
CA GLU A 254 7.99 23.46 3.15
C GLU A 254 9.52 23.52 3.16
N ARG A 255 10.16 22.38 3.50
CA ARG A 255 11.63 22.27 3.51
C ARG A 255 12.23 22.51 2.14
N ARG A 256 11.61 21.97 1.09
CA ARG A 256 12.05 22.18 -0.29
C ARG A 256 11.95 23.64 -0.71
N GLU A 257 10.88 24.35 -0.34
CA GLU A 257 10.75 25.77 -0.60
C GLU A 257 11.85 26.57 0.10
N GLN A 258 12.18 26.20 1.34
CA GLN A 258 13.30 26.83 2.08
C GLN A 258 14.65 26.55 1.40
N GLN A 259 14.92 25.31 1.00
CA GLN A 259 16.13 24.93 0.26
C GLN A 259 16.23 25.67 -1.07
N MET A 260 15.13 25.80 -1.82
CA MET A 260 15.14 26.51 -3.10
C MET A 260 15.45 27.99 -2.91
N ARG A 261 14.86 28.66 -1.91
CA ARG A 261 15.19 30.04 -1.57
C ARG A 261 16.66 30.21 -1.16
N ALA A 262 17.18 29.27 -0.36
CA ALA A 262 18.58 29.26 0.02
C ALA A 262 19.51 29.07 -1.19
N TYR A 263 19.17 28.15 -2.10
CA TYR A 263 19.88 27.92 -3.36
C TYR A 263 19.89 29.18 -4.26
N GLU A 264 18.73 29.78 -4.48
CA GLU A 264 18.63 31.02 -5.29
C GLU A 264 19.46 32.16 -4.70
N ASN A 265 19.45 32.33 -3.38
CA ASN A 265 20.26 33.34 -2.70
C ASN A 265 21.75 33.02 -2.85
N GLN A 266 22.16 31.76 -2.69
CA GLN A 266 23.56 31.34 -2.91
C GLN A 266 23.98 31.55 -4.37
N GLN A 267 23.13 31.23 -5.35
CA GLN A 267 23.44 31.45 -6.76
C GLN A 267 23.62 32.97 -7.07
N LYS A 268 22.77 33.84 -6.50
CA LYS A 268 22.93 35.29 -6.62
C LYS A 268 24.27 35.73 -6.03
N GLU A 269 24.62 35.26 -4.82
CA GLU A 269 25.92 35.59 -4.20
C GLU A 269 27.11 35.14 -5.06
N ILE A 270 27.04 33.92 -5.61
CA ILE A 270 28.07 33.35 -6.51
C ILE A 270 28.21 34.23 -7.77
N VAL A 271 27.10 34.63 -8.38
CA VAL A 271 27.10 35.50 -9.58
C VAL A 271 27.71 36.87 -9.24
N ASP A 272 27.34 37.47 -8.12
CA ASP A 272 27.88 38.77 -7.69
C ASP A 272 29.37 38.69 -7.40
N ILE A 273 29.84 37.63 -6.72
CA ILE A 273 31.27 37.42 -6.47
C ILE A 273 32.03 37.24 -7.80
N LYS A 274 31.51 36.43 -8.74
CA LYS A 274 32.12 36.24 -10.07
C LYS A 274 32.17 37.54 -10.85
N ALA A 275 31.09 38.31 -10.88
CA ALA A 275 31.03 39.59 -11.55
C ALA A 275 32.03 40.60 -10.96
N PHE A 276 32.19 40.60 -9.63
CA PHE A 276 33.23 41.43 -8.96
C PHE A 276 34.65 41.01 -9.37
N ILE A 277 34.94 39.70 -9.37
CA ILE A 277 36.24 39.16 -9.77
C ILE A 277 36.56 39.54 -11.23
N ASP A 278 35.61 39.32 -12.16
CA ASP A 278 35.82 39.61 -13.58
C ASP A 278 36.03 41.11 -13.84
N ARG A 279 35.26 41.98 -13.16
CA ARG A 279 35.37 43.42 -13.32
C ARG A 279 36.69 44.01 -12.81
N PHE A 280 37.23 43.45 -11.73
CA PHE A 280 38.40 44.02 -11.04
C PHE A 280 39.67 43.18 -11.17
N ARG A 281 39.65 42.07 -11.92
CA ARG A 281 40.75 41.10 -12.07
C ARG A 281 42.07 41.71 -12.49
N TYR A 282 42.03 42.75 -13.32
CA TYR A 282 43.23 43.39 -13.88
C TYR A 282 43.62 44.69 -13.17
N GLN A 283 42.95 45.08 -12.09
CA GLN A 283 43.26 46.28 -11.35
C GLN A 283 44.21 45.99 -10.18
N ALA A 284 45.45 46.49 -10.24
CA ALA A 284 46.48 46.25 -9.23
C ALA A 284 46.07 46.73 -7.81
N THR A 285 45.33 47.84 -7.72
CA THR A 285 44.82 48.40 -6.45
C THR A 285 43.75 47.54 -5.77
N LYS A 286 43.12 46.64 -6.50
CA LYS A 286 42.06 45.75 -6.02
C LYS A 286 42.50 44.28 -5.89
N ALA A 287 43.77 43.98 -6.17
CA ALA A 287 44.28 42.58 -6.21
C ALA A 287 44.04 41.80 -4.91
N VAL A 288 44.21 42.44 -3.75
CA VAL A 288 43.97 41.79 -2.43
C VAL A 288 42.47 41.45 -2.25
N GLN A 289 41.60 42.39 -2.63
CA GLN A 289 40.15 42.16 -2.53
C GLN A 289 39.66 41.07 -3.49
N VAL A 290 40.19 41.04 -4.71
CA VAL A 290 39.90 39.97 -5.70
C VAL A 290 40.34 38.63 -5.18
N GLN A 291 41.56 38.52 -4.60
CA GLN A 291 42.02 37.26 -4.00
C GLN A 291 41.15 36.81 -2.81
N GLN A 292 40.70 37.73 -1.98
CA GLN A 292 39.76 37.42 -0.90
C GLN A 292 38.43 36.87 -1.43
N ARG A 293 37.88 37.47 -2.51
CA ARG A 293 36.65 36.98 -3.14
C ARG A 293 36.82 35.64 -3.83
N ILE A 294 37.97 35.35 -4.43
CA ILE A 294 38.29 34.01 -4.98
C ILE A 294 38.30 32.98 -3.86
N LYS A 295 38.99 33.25 -2.73
CA LYS A 295 38.99 32.36 -1.57
C LYS A 295 37.60 32.19 -0.94
N GLN A 296 36.75 33.21 -0.99
CA GLN A 296 35.33 33.10 -0.56
C GLN A 296 34.57 32.18 -1.49
N LEU A 297 34.74 32.32 -2.81
CA LEU A 297 34.08 31.45 -3.80
C LEU A 297 34.51 29.99 -3.66
N GLU A 298 35.79 29.73 -3.41
CA GLU A 298 36.33 28.38 -3.18
C GLU A 298 35.80 27.72 -1.90
N LYS A 299 35.39 28.52 -0.90
CA LYS A 299 34.80 28.00 0.36
C LYS A 299 33.31 27.76 0.29
N ILE A 300 32.63 28.28 -0.72
CA ILE A 300 31.19 28.08 -0.87
C ILE A 300 30.94 26.62 -1.27
N VAL A 301 30.29 25.87 -0.40
CA VAL A 301 29.79 24.53 -0.69
C VAL A 301 28.46 24.68 -1.44
N PRO A 302 28.36 24.21 -2.70
CA PRO A 302 27.11 24.32 -3.45
C PRO A 302 25.97 23.62 -2.73
N ILE A 303 24.83 24.29 -2.60
CA ILE A 303 23.61 23.69 -2.09
C ILE A 303 23.07 22.76 -3.19
N GLU A 304 23.05 21.46 -2.91
CA GLU A 304 22.41 20.47 -3.78
C GLU A 304 20.89 20.56 -3.57
N VAL A 305 20.17 20.82 -4.64
CA VAL A 305 18.71 20.80 -4.65
C VAL A 305 18.26 19.66 -5.54
N ASP A 306 17.32 18.89 -5.06
CA ASP A 306 16.70 17.84 -5.88
C ASP A 306 16.09 18.45 -7.14
N GLU A 307 16.29 17.79 -8.29
CA GLU A 307 15.70 18.23 -9.56
C GLU A 307 14.19 18.44 -9.40
N VAL A 308 13.70 19.50 -10.06
CA VAL A 308 12.29 19.87 -10.01
C VAL A 308 11.43 18.69 -10.42
N ASP A 309 10.53 18.30 -9.55
CA ASP A 309 9.49 17.31 -9.84
C ASP A 309 8.54 17.95 -10.86
N ASN A 310 8.69 17.61 -12.13
CA ASN A 310 7.82 18.09 -13.22
C ASN A 310 6.45 17.39 -13.22
N SER A 311 5.93 17.04 -12.03
CA SER A 311 4.63 16.40 -11.84
C SER A 311 3.43 17.25 -12.33
N ALA A 312 3.66 18.51 -12.69
CA ALA A 312 2.63 19.41 -13.20
C ALA A 312 2.35 19.28 -14.72
N MET A 313 2.96 18.31 -15.39
CA MET A 313 2.75 18.14 -16.83
C MET A 313 1.35 17.57 -17.12
N ARG A 314 0.50 18.37 -17.77
CA ARG A 314 -0.79 17.90 -18.29
C ARG A 314 -0.59 17.16 -19.62
N LEU A 315 -0.68 15.86 -19.57
CA LEU A 315 -0.68 15.00 -20.75
C LEU A 315 -1.98 15.22 -21.51
N LYS A 316 -1.92 15.55 -22.80
CA LYS A 316 -3.08 15.63 -23.67
C LYS A 316 -3.09 14.44 -24.61
N PHE A 317 -4.16 13.65 -24.55
CA PHE A 317 -4.34 12.57 -25.50
C PHE A 317 -4.52 13.11 -26.92
N PRO A 318 -4.02 12.40 -27.96
CA PRO A 318 -4.26 12.77 -29.33
C PRO A 318 -5.77 12.67 -29.65
N PRO A 319 -6.31 13.56 -30.51
CA PRO A 319 -7.71 13.51 -30.88
C PRO A 319 -8.03 12.20 -31.59
N CYS A 320 -9.11 11.56 -31.18
CA CYS A 320 -9.61 10.32 -31.76
C CYS A 320 -11.07 10.49 -32.26
N LEU A 321 -11.49 9.62 -33.17
CA LEU A 321 -12.89 9.57 -33.62
C LEU A 321 -13.81 9.23 -32.46
N ARG A 322 -14.99 9.88 -32.42
CA ARG A 322 -15.99 9.63 -31.37
C ARG A 322 -16.56 8.22 -31.52
N SER A 323 -16.49 7.41 -30.45
CA SER A 323 -17.12 6.09 -30.37
C SER A 323 -18.65 6.17 -30.29
N GLY A 324 -19.34 5.04 -30.54
CA GLY A 324 -20.74 4.88 -30.21
C GLY A 324 -21.05 5.11 -28.74
N ASP A 325 -22.33 5.18 -28.37
CA ASP A 325 -22.76 5.50 -27.00
C ASP A 325 -22.48 4.37 -26.00
N TYR A 326 -22.35 3.14 -26.50
CA TYR A 326 -22.01 1.94 -25.71
C TYR A 326 -20.78 1.25 -26.32
N PRO A 327 -19.57 1.60 -25.88
CA PRO A 327 -18.33 1.01 -26.38
C PRO A 327 -18.21 -0.49 -26.12
N VAL A 328 -18.75 -0.99 -25.00
CA VAL A 328 -18.72 -2.41 -24.63
C VAL A 328 -20.06 -2.84 -24.08
N ILE A 329 -20.61 -3.91 -24.64
CA ILE A 329 -21.85 -4.56 -24.18
C ILE A 329 -21.56 -6.04 -24.03
N CYS A 330 -21.71 -6.58 -22.82
CA CYS A 330 -21.67 -8.01 -22.51
C CYS A 330 -23.07 -8.45 -22.14
N ASP A 331 -23.55 -9.53 -22.74
CA ASP A 331 -24.87 -10.13 -22.52
C ASP A 331 -24.70 -11.65 -22.39
N ASN A 332 -24.95 -12.17 -21.20
CA ASN A 332 -24.76 -13.58 -20.85
C ASN A 332 -23.38 -14.14 -21.19
N VAL A 333 -22.31 -13.37 -21.00
CA VAL A 333 -20.96 -13.81 -21.32
C VAL A 333 -20.50 -14.85 -20.30
N ARG A 334 -20.02 -16.01 -20.82
CA ARG A 334 -19.49 -17.12 -20.03
C ARG A 334 -18.10 -17.50 -20.50
N LYS A 335 -17.23 -17.84 -19.54
CA LYS A 335 -15.91 -18.38 -19.82
C LYS A 335 -15.55 -19.50 -18.87
N GLU A 336 -15.11 -20.60 -19.47
CA GLU A 336 -14.67 -21.81 -18.76
C GLU A 336 -13.30 -22.27 -19.30
N TYR A 337 -12.44 -22.72 -18.41
CA TYR A 337 -11.25 -23.51 -18.70
C TYR A 337 -11.41 -24.85 -17.98
N PRO A 338 -11.84 -25.91 -18.68
CA PRO A 338 -12.13 -27.19 -18.03
C PRO A 338 -10.98 -27.70 -17.13
N PRO A 339 -11.23 -28.06 -15.87
CA PRO A 339 -12.55 -28.16 -15.23
C PRO A 339 -13.04 -26.88 -14.52
N ARG A 340 -12.36 -25.73 -14.65
CA ARG A 340 -12.62 -24.50 -13.90
C ARG A 340 -13.53 -23.54 -14.66
N LEU A 341 -14.69 -23.22 -14.08
CA LEU A 341 -15.53 -22.09 -14.48
C LEU A 341 -14.90 -20.79 -13.97
N VAL A 342 -14.67 -19.81 -14.86
CA VAL A 342 -14.10 -18.52 -14.50
C VAL A 342 -15.21 -17.52 -14.15
N PHE A 343 -16.18 -17.35 -15.07
CA PHE A 343 -17.39 -16.57 -14.82
C PHE A 343 -18.54 -17.06 -15.68
N ASP A 344 -19.76 -16.89 -15.18
CA ASP A 344 -21.01 -17.26 -15.84
C ASP A 344 -22.00 -16.10 -15.83
N LYS A 345 -22.71 -15.91 -16.96
CA LYS A 345 -23.78 -14.92 -17.12
C LYS A 345 -23.34 -13.49 -16.73
N VAL A 346 -22.26 -13.04 -17.34
CA VAL A 346 -21.81 -11.65 -17.15
C VAL A 346 -22.65 -10.74 -18.03
N ASP A 347 -23.42 -9.87 -17.37
CA ASP A 347 -24.21 -8.81 -17.99
C ASP A 347 -23.60 -7.46 -17.58
N MET A 348 -23.06 -6.74 -18.55
CA MET A 348 -22.35 -5.49 -18.31
C MET A 348 -22.51 -4.54 -19.49
N THR A 349 -22.78 -3.28 -19.21
CA THR A 349 -22.84 -2.25 -20.24
C THR A 349 -22.04 -1.03 -19.81
N ILE A 350 -21.02 -0.68 -20.61
CA ILE A 350 -20.19 0.49 -20.37
C ILE A 350 -20.60 1.59 -21.35
N LYS A 351 -20.90 2.78 -20.81
CA LYS A 351 -21.27 3.96 -21.60
C LYS A 351 -20.02 4.75 -22.00
N ARG A 352 -20.13 5.48 -23.10
CA ARG A 352 -19.06 6.36 -23.55
C ARG A 352 -18.71 7.40 -22.48
N GLY A 353 -17.41 7.61 -22.26
CA GLY A 353 -16.86 8.54 -21.27
C GLY A 353 -16.88 8.02 -19.84
N GLU A 354 -17.47 6.84 -19.57
CA GLU A 354 -17.36 6.21 -18.25
C GLU A 354 -15.93 5.71 -18.01
N LYS A 355 -15.47 5.89 -16.77
CA LYS A 355 -14.24 5.29 -16.26
C LYS A 355 -14.63 4.27 -15.20
N VAL A 356 -14.37 3.00 -15.48
CA VAL A 356 -14.82 1.88 -14.66
C VAL A 356 -13.64 1.09 -14.13
N ALA A 357 -13.75 0.60 -12.89
CA ALA A 357 -12.77 -0.29 -12.30
C ALA A 357 -13.24 -1.73 -12.31
N PHE A 358 -12.34 -2.67 -12.60
CA PHE A 358 -12.54 -4.10 -12.36
C PHE A 358 -11.76 -4.49 -11.09
N VAL A 359 -12.47 -4.90 -10.05
CA VAL A 359 -11.90 -5.30 -8.76
C VAL A 359 -12.31 -6.72 -8.38
N GLY A 360 -11.64 -7.33 -7.43
CA GLY A 360 -11.88 -8.69 -6.95
C GLY A 360 -10.57 -9.45 -6.72
N LYS A 361 -10.67 -10.63 -6.15
CA LYS A 361 -9.49 -11.47 -5.83
C LYS A 361 -8.69 -11.82 -7.08
N ASN A 362 -7.44 -12.16 -6.88
CA ASN A 362 -6.58 -12.63 -7.96
C ASN A 362 -7.06 -14.03 -8.44
N GLY A 363 -7.18 -14.16 -9.76
CA GLY A 363 -7.69 -15.39 -10.39
C GLY A 363 -9.20 -15.43 -10.63
N GLU A 364 -9.97 -14.41 -10.24
CA GLU A 364 -11.43 -14.30 -10.47
C GLU A 364 -11.83 -13.88 -11.89
N GLY A 365 -10.88 -13.81 -12.81
CA GLY A 365 -11.17 -13.64 -14.23
C GLY A 365 -11.19 -12.20 -14.76
N LYS A 366 -10.70 -11.21 -14.01
CA LYS A 366 -10.59 -9.80 -14.46
C LYS A 366 -9.88 -9.66 -15.80
N SER A 367 -8.62 -10.09 -15.88
CA SER A 367 -7.83 -10.07 -17.12
C SER A 367 -8.38 -11.04 -18.18
N THR A 368 -9.11 -12.09 -17.78
CA THR A 368 -9.79 -12.99 -18.72
C THR A 368 -10.91 -12.26 -19.44
N LEU A 369 -11.74 -11.50 -18.73
CA LEU A 369 -12.81 -10.70 -19.36
C LEU A 369 -12.22 -9.62 -20.28
N VAL A 370 -11.13 -8.97 -19.88
CA VAL A 370 -10.40 -8.04 -20.75
C VAL A 370 -9.96 -8.72 -22.05
N LYS A 371 -9.37 -9.92 -22.00
CA LYS A 371 -8.99 -10.69 -23.20
C LYS A 371 -10.19 -11.12 -24.06
N CYS A 372 -11.35 -11.39 -23.43
CA CYS A 372 -12.59 -11.60 -24.19
C CYS A 372 -13.02 -10.31 -24.92
N ILE A 373 -12.96 -9.15 -24.28
CA ILE A 373 -13.25 -7.85 -24.91
C ILE A 373 -12.30 -7.56 -26.06
N MET A 374 -11.00 -7.92 -25.92
CA MET A 374 -10.01 -7.80 -27.00
C MET A 374 -10.21 -8.82 -28.13
N GLY A 375 -11.05 -9.85 -27.93
CA GLY A 375 -11.23 -10.93 -28.90
C GLY A 375 -10.06 -11.90 -28.99
N GLU A 376 -9.16 -11.91 -28.00
CA GLU A 376 -7.97 -12.77 -27.97
C GLU A 376 -8.31 -14.22 -27.59
N ILE A 377 -9.38 -14.42 -26.83
CA ILE A 377 -9.80 -15.75 -26.36
C ILE A 377 -11.27 -16.00 -26.67
N PRO A 378 -11.66 -17.23 -27.01
CA PRO A 378 -13.05 -17.59 -27.25
C PRO A 378 -13.86 -17.59 -25.94
N PHE A 379 -15.13 -17.24 -26.06
CA PHE A 379 -16.12 -17.19 -24.96
C PHE A 379 -17.47 -17.59 -25.49
N ASP A 380 -18.41 -17.94 -24.58
CA ASP A 380 -19.82 -18.17 -24.86
C ASP A 380 -20.62 -16.91 -24.50
N GLY A 381 -21.76 -16.72 -25.17
CA GLY A 381 -22.61 -15.55 -24.98
C GLY A 381 -22.41 -14.47 -26.05
N ASN A 382 -22.85 -13.25 -25.77
CA ASN A 382 -22.85 -12.15 -26.72
C ASN A 382 -22.05 -10.97 -26.18
N LEU A 383 -20.89 -10.71 -26.79
CA LEU A 383 -20.05 -9.56 -26.48
C LEU A 383 -19.95 -8.69 -27.73
N LYS A 384 -20.37 -7.44 -27.65
CA LYS A 384 -20.35 -6.50 -28.76
C LYS A 384 -19.48 -5.30 -28.43
N ILE A 385 -18.57 -5.01 -29.34
CA ILE A 385 -17.82 -3.77 -29.36
C ILE A 385 -18.59 -2.75 -30.18
N GLY A 386 -18.76 -1.54 -29.64
CA GLY A 386 -19.50 -0.46 -30.27
C GLY A 386 -18.89 0.01 -31.59
N HIS A 387 -19.65 0.83 -32.32
CA HIS A 387 -19.19 1.40 -33.59
C HIS A 387 -18.04 2.41 -33.36
N ASN A 388 -17.07 2.44 -34.25
CA ASN A 388 -15.89 3.32 -34.21
C ASN A 388 -15.05 3.21 -32.93
N VAL A 389 -15.08 2.08 -32.24
CA VAL A 389 -14.23 1.87 -31.05
C VAL A 389 -12.81 1.54 -31.50
N GLN A 390 -11.85 2.34 -31.04
CA GLN A 390 -10.43 2.11 -31.16
C GLN A 390 -9.87 1.80 -29.77
N ILE A 391 -9.43 0.55 -29.57
CA ILE A 391 -9.00 0.05 -28.28
C ILE A 391 -7.52 0.26 -28.13
N GLY A 392 -7.11 0.91 -27.03
CA GLY A 392 -5.74 0.91 -26.54
C GLY A 392 -5.66 -0.02 -25.34
N TYR A 393 -4.84 -1.05 -25.43
CA TYR A 393 -4.71 -2.04 -24.37
C TYR A 393 -3.31 -2.02 -23.77
N PHE A 394 -3.22 -1.88 -22.47
CA PHE A 394 -2.00 -2.06 -21.70
C PHE A 394 -2.07 -3.39 -20.95
N ALA A 395 -1.38 -4.38 -21.48
CA ALA A 395 -1.27 -5.70 -20.88
C ALA A 395 -0.07 -5.77 -19.91
N GLN A 396 -0.14 -6.65 -18.93
CA GLN A 396 0.94 -6.92 -17.98
C GLN A 396 2.28 -7.27 -18.68
N ASN A 397 2.26 -7.83 -19.91
CA ASN A 397 3.44 -8.24 -20.67
C ASN A 397 3.79 -7.28 -21.82
N GLN A 398 3.17 -6.10 -21.91
CA GLN A 398 3.37 -5.17 -23.04
C GLN A 398 4.80 -4.63 -23.16
N ALA A 399 5.53 -4.62 -22.05
CA ALA A 399 6.95 -4.28 -22.03
C ALA A 399 7.84 -5.15 -22.93
N GLN A 400 7.40 -6.38 -23.25
CA GLN A 400 8.13 -7.33 -24.10
C GLN A 400 7.95 -7.04 -25.61
N LEU A 401 6.95 -6.23 -25.97
CA LEU A 401 6.64 -5.89 -27.37
C LEU A 401 7.43 -4.66 -27.88
N LEU A 402 8.25 -4.05 -27.03
CA LEU A 402 9.09 -2.93 -27.42
C LEU A 402 10.28 -3.39 -28.26
N ASP A 403 10.63 -2.61 -29.28
CA ASP A 403 11.83 -2.86 -30.08
C ASP A 403 13.10 -2.54 -29.27
N GLU A 404 13.86 -3.57 -28.95
CA GLU A 404 15.07 -3.48 -28.15
C GLU A 404 16.24 -2.74 -28.84
N SER A 405 16.18 -2.54 -30.16
CA SER A 405 17.23 -1.89 -30.94
C SER A 405 17.19 -0.37 -30.85
N LEU A 406 15.99 0.19 -30.58
CA LEU A 406 15.72 1.63 -30.54
C LEU A 406 16.13 2.24 -29.19
N THR A 407 16.34 3.56 -29.21
CA THR A 407 16.45 4.35 -28.00
C THR A 407 15.07 4.66 -27.43
N ILE A 408 15.01 5.10 -26.17
CA ILE A 408 13.77 5.54 -25.51
C ILE A 408 13.14 6.68 -26.34
N PHE A 409 13.94 7.66 -26.72
CA PHE A 409 13.48 8.80 -27.51
C PHE A 409 12.91 8.35 -28.87
N GLU A 410 13.64 7.52 -29.63
CA GLU A 410 13.20 7.02 -30.94
C GLU A 410 11.90 6.22 -30.84
N THR A 411 11.73 5.41 -29.77
CA THR A 411 10.50 4.64 -29.54
C THR A 411 9.27 5.54 -29.40
N ILE A 412 9.41 6.68 -28.74
CA ILE A 412 8.32 7.64 -28.54
C ILE A 412 8.15 8.54 -29.77
N ASP A 413 9.23 8.96 -30.43
CA ASP A 413 9.16 9.80 -31.63
C ASP A 413 8.42 9.13 -32.79
N GLN A 414 8.50 7.78 -32.91
CA GLN A 414 7.75 7.02 -33.91
C GLN A 414 6.23 7.12 -33.76
N VAL A 415 5.74 7.30 -32.54
CA VAL A 415 4.30 7.31 -32.22
C VAL A 415 3.77 8.73 -32.05
N ALA A 416 4.60 9.64 -31.56
CA ALA A 416 4.22 11.02 -31.27
C ALA A 416 3.85 11.78 -32.56
N LYS A 417 2.68 12.41 -32.56
CA LYS A 417 2.15 13.22 -33.69
C LYS A 417 1.87 14.65 -33.27
N GLY A 418 2.02 15.59 -34.22
CA GLY A 418 1.66 17.00 -34.02
C GLY A 418 2.44 17.65 -32.84
N ASP A 419 1.73 18.43 -32.03
CA ASP A 419 2.31 19.20 -30.89
C ASP A 419 2.99 18.33 -29.83
N MET A 420 2.59 17.06 -29.71
CA MET A 420 3.19 16.13 -28.73
C MET A 420 4.63 15.80 -29.08
N ARG A 421 5.01 15.83 -30.36
CA ARG A 421 6.38 15.60 -30.81
C ARG A 421 7.35 16.66 -30.25
N LEU A 422 6.89 17.89 -30.10
CA LEU A 422 7.68 18.98 -29.51
C LEU A 422 7.87 18.83 -27.99
N LYS A 423 7.03 18.03 -27.34
CA LYS A 423 7.01 17.84 -25.88
C LYS A 423 7.52 16.46 -25.44
N ILE A 424 8.14 15.70 -26.33
CA ILE A 424 8.64 14.35 -26.01
C ILE A 424 9.58 14.38 -24.80
N ASN A 425 10.52 15.35 -24.74
CA ASN A 425 11.47 15.43 -23.63
C ASN A 425 10.79 15.74 -22.29
N ASP A 426 9.78 16.61 -22.29
CA ASP A 426 9.01 16.93 -21.10
C ASP A 426 8.21 15.70 -20.64
N LEU A 427 7.60 14.98 -21.59
CA LEU A 427 6.87 13.75 -21.32
C LEU A 427 7.78 12.65 -20.76
N LEU A 428 8.92 12.44 -21.39
CA LEU A 428 9.93 11.50 -20.91
C LEU A 428 10.44 11.90 -19.51
N GLY A 429 10.64 13.19 -19.26
CA GLY A 429 11.00 13.72 -17.96
C GLY A 429 9.96 13.42 -16.87
N ALA A 430 8.66 13.59 -17.19
CA ALA A 430 7.57 13.29 -16.25
C ALA A 430 7.50 11.81 -15.84
N PHE A 431 7.94 10.91 -16.71
CA PHE A 431 8.05 9.47 -16.45
C PHE A 431 9.49 9.02 -16.12
N MET A 432 10.34 9.93 -15.64
CA MET A 432 11.72 9.66 -15.21
C MET A 432 12.69 9.15 -16.29
N PHE A 433 12.48 9.53 -17.54
CA PHE A 433 13.39 9.29 -18.66
C PHE A 433 14.04 10.58 -19.17
N GLY A 434 14.22 11.59 -18.31
CA GLY A 434 14.82 12.87 -18.69
C GLY A 434 16.33 12.81 -18.94
N GLY A 435 16.84 13.81 -19.65
CA GLY A 435 18.27 14.01 -19.92
C GLY A 435 18.93 12.85 -20.68
N GLU A 436 20.13 12.47 -20.29
CA GLU A 436 20.91 11.38 -20.90
C GLU A 436 20.20 10.01 -20.87
N THR A 437 19.20 9.84 -20.00
CA THR A 437 18.46 8.58 -19.92
C THR A 437 17.63 8.33 -21.18
N SER A 438 17.14 9.38 -21.84
CA SER A 438 16.34 9.28 -23.08
C SER A 438 17.10 8.66 -24.26
N GLU A 439 18.43 8.74 -24.25
CA GLU A 439 19.31 8.19 -25.28
C GLU A 439 19.67 6.71 -25.06
N LYS A 440 19.32 6.14 -23.91
CA LYS A 440 19.55 4.72 -23.64
C LYS A 440 18.72 3.84 -24.56
N LYS A 441 19.29 2.72 -24.98
CA LYS A 441 18.56 1.70 -25.75
C LYS A 441 17.57 0.95 -24.86
N VAL A 442 16.42 0.58 -25.42
CA VAL A 442 15.37 -0.21 -24.74
C VAL A 442 15.94 -1.51 -24.17
N LYS A 443 16.91 -2.14 -24.84
CA LYS A 443 17.58 -3.36 -24.38
C LYS A 443 18.20 -3.25 -22.98
N VAL A 444 18.67 -2.07 -22.58
CA VAL A 444 19.38 -1.84 -21.30
C VAL A 444 18.42 -1.56 -20.15
N LEU A 445 17.13 -1.34 -20.45
CA LEU A 445 16.12 -0.98 -19.46
C LEU A 445 15.73 -2.17 -18.58
N SER A 446 15.49 -1.88 -17.30
CA SER A 446 14.84 -2.80 -16.37
C SER A 446 13.38 -3.09 -16.79
N GLY A 447 12.79 -4.17 -16.28
CA GLY A 447 11.39 -4.52 -16.57
C GLY A 447 10.42 -3.37 -16.23
N GLY A 448 10.59 -2.70 -15.11
CA GLY A 448 9.76 -1.56 -14.71
C GLY A 448 9.93 -0.33 -15.61
N GLU A 449 11.16 -0.05 -16.07
CA GLU A 449 11.41 1.02 -17.05
C GLU A 449 10.78 0.70 -18.40
N ARG A 450 10.86 -0.54 -18.87
CA ARG A 450 10.19 -0.97 -20.12
C ARG A 450 8.67 -0.83 -20.00
N SER A 451 8.07 -1.21 -18.87
CA SER A 451 6.63 -1.04 -18.64
C SER A 451 6.21 0.44 -18.68
N ARG A 452 6.97 1.33 -18.04
CA ARG A 452 6.73 2.78 -18.13
C ARG A 452 6.83 3.32 -19.55
N LEU A 453 7.84 2.88 -20.32
CA LEU A 453 7.99 3.30 -21.72
C LEU A 453 6.82 2.81 -22.59
N ALA A 454 6.38 1.56 -22.41
CA ALA A 454 5.22 1.02 -23.10
C ALA A 454 3.93 1.79 -22.75
N MET A 455 3.79 2.22 -21.51
CA MET A 455 2.67 3.06 -21.07
C MET A 455 2.68 4.42 -21.79
N ILE A 456 3.82 5.11 -21.83
CA ILE A 456 3.96 6.38 -22.55
C ILE A 456 3.58 6.22 -24.02
N LYS A 457 4.06 5.16 -24.65
CA LYS A 457 3.75 4.84 -26.06
C LYS A 457 2.24 4.72 -26.27
N LEU A 458 1.55 3.97 -25.42
CA LEU A 458 0.10 3.78 -25.48
C LEU A 458 -0.67 5.11 -25.31
N LEU A 459 -0.25 5.96 -24.39
CA LEU A 459 -0.90 7.25 -24.13
C LEU A 459 -0.80 8.24 -25.31
N LEU A 460 0.10 7.98 -26.25
CA LEU A 460 0.28 8.78 -27.47
C LEU A 460 -0.49 8.23 -28.68
N GLU A 461 -1.11 7.06 -28.56
CA GLU A 461 -1.95 6.48 -29.62
C GLU A 461 -3.35 7.09 -29.65
N PRO A 462 -3.94 7.31 -30.85
CA PRO A 462 -5.29 7.85 -30.96
C PRO A 462 -6.34 6.77 -30.66
N VAL A 463 -6.68 6.63 -29.38
CA VAL A 463 -7.63 5.64 -28.87
C VAL A 463 -8.85 6.31 -28.23
N ASN A 464 -10.02 5.64 -28.19
CA ASN A 464 -11.23 6.13 -27.53
C ASN A 464 -11.81 5.14 -26.50
N LEU A 465 -11.26 3.92 -26.44
CA LEU A 465 -11.44 2.96 -25.36
C LEU A 465 -10.06 2.55 -24.83
N LEU A 466 -9.75 2.94 -23.61
CA LEU A 466 -8.49 2.62 -22.95
C LEU A 466 -8.73 1.48 -21.97
N ILE A 467 -7.98 0.39 -22.10
CA ILE A 467 -8.02 -0.75 -21.20
C ILE A 467 -6.65 -0.89 -20.55
N LEU A 468 -6.60 -0.78 -19.22
CA LEU A 468 -5.37 -0.81 -18.43
C LEU A 468 -5.43 -1.98 -17.45
N ASP A 469 -4.55 -2.97 -17.63
CA ASP A 469 -4.45 -4.14 -16.75
C ASP A 469 -3.21 -3.98 -15.85
N GLU A 470 -3.46 -3.69 -14.54
CA GLU A 470 -2.47 -3.40 -13.50
C GLU A 470 -1.44 -2.32 -13.91
N PRO A 471 -1.89 -1.13 -14.33
CA PRO A 471 -1.00 -0.09 -14.85
C PRO A 471 -0.09 0.52 -13.80
N THR A 472 -0.44 0.38 -12.53
CA THR A 472 0.29 0.95 -11.38
C THR A 472 1.49 0.11 -10.93
N ASN A 473 1.58 -1.14 -11.39
CA ASN A 473 2.70 -2.01 -11.07
C ASN A 473 4.01 -1.42 -11.60
N HIS A 474 5.02 -1.33 -10.74
CA HIS A 474 6.34 -0.77 -11.04
C HIS A 474 6.39 0.74 -11.29
N LEU A 475 5.27 1.48 -11.11
CA LEU A 475 5.27 2.93 -11.12
C LEU A 475 5.56 3.47 -9.71
N ASP A 476 6.38 4.49 -9.63
CA ASP A 476 6.55 5.27 -8.42
C ASP A 476 5.35 6.21 -8.20
N ILE A 477 5.21 6.74 -7.00
CA ILE A 477 4.05 7.56 -6.60
C ILE A 477 3.86 8.74 -7.56
N THR A 478 4.93 9.40 -7.97
CA THR A 478 4.88 10.55 -8.89
C THR A 478 4.36 10.15 -10.28
N SER A 479 4.88 9.05 -10.84
CA SER A 479 4.42 8.54 -12.14
C SER A 479 2.97 8.06 -12.09
N LYS A 480 2.51 7.49 -10.96
CA LYS A 480 1.09 7.15 -10.74
C LYS A 480 0.19 8.38 -10.77
N GLU A 481 0.59 9.48 -10.13
CA GLU A 481 -0.16 10.74 -10.15
C GLU A 481 -0.26 11.32 -11.55
N VAL A 482 0.85 11.35 -12.31
CA VAL A 482 0.85 11.79 -13.71
C VAL A 482 -0.10 10.94 -14.56
N LEU A 483 -0.06 9.61 -14.41
CA LEU A 483 -0.95 8.70 -15.11
C LEU A 483 -2.42 8.92 -14.71
N LYS A 484 -2.71 9.07 -13.43
CA LYS A 484 -4.06 9.35 -12.89
C LYS A 484 -4.64 10.62 -13.49
N GLU A 485 -3.89 11.71 -13.49
CA GLU A 485 -4.32 12.98 -14.07
C GLU A 485 -4.47 12.89 -15.60
N ALA A 486 -3.62 12.14 -16.29
CA ALA A 486 -3.76 11.88 -17.71
C ALA A 486 -5.09 11.16 -18.01
N ILE A 487 -5.42 10.09 -17.28
CA ILE A 487 -6.66 9.34 -17.48
C ILE A 487 -7.89 10.18 -17.08
N LYS A 488 -7.79 11.04 -16.06
CA LYS A 488 -8.87 11.99 -15.73
C LYS A 488 -9.16 12.95 -16.88
N ALA A 489 -8.11 13.44 -17.54
CA ALA A 489 -8.22 14.35 -18.69
C ALA A 489 -8.62 13.64 -20.00
N PHE A 490 -8.66 12.31 -20.02
CA PHE A 490 -9.06 11.53 -21.19
C PHE A 490 -10.56 11.58 -21.42
N ASP A 491 -10.97 12.07 -22.59
CA ASP A 491 -12.38 12.22 -22.97
C ASP A 491 -13.05 10.90 -23.39
N GLY A 492 -12.26 9.84 -23.58
CA GLY A 492 -12.74 8.50 -23.95
C GLY A 492 -13.21 7.68 -22.74
N THR A 493 -13.55 6.44 -23.03
CA THR A 493 -13.95 5.43 -22.04
C THR A 493 -12.73 4.70 -21.51
N ALA A 494 -12.67 4.43 -20.21
CA ALA A 494 -11.55 3.67 -19.64
C ALA A 494 -12.04 2.48 -18.79
N ILE A 495 -11.41 1.32 -18.98
CA ILE A 495 -11.55 0.13 -18.14
C ILE A 495 -10.22 -0.05 -17.43
N ILE A 496 -10.23 -0.05 -16.10
CA ILE A 496 -9.02 -0.10 -15.29
C ILE A 496 -9.10 -1.31 -14.35
N VAL A 497 -8.21 -2.26 -14.55
CA VAL A 497 -7.99 -3.36 -13.60
C VAL A 497 -6.87 -2.93 -12.69
N SER A 498 -7.15 -2.69 -11.41
CA SER A 498 -6.11 -2.30 -10.46
C SER A 498 -6.50 -2.63 -9.02
N HIS A 499 -5.51 -2.92 -8.21
CA HIS A 499 -5.63 -3.12 -6.76
C HIS A 499 -5.21 -1.88 -5.95
N ASP A 500 -4.79 -0.82 -6.62
CA ASP A 500 -4.37 0.45 -6.01
C ASP A 500 -5.60 1.33 -5.73
N ARG A 501 -6.02 1.35 -4.45
CA ARG A 501 -7.22 2.09 -4.00
C ARG A 501 -7.12 3.58 -4.25
N GLU A 502 -5.95 4.16 -4.01
CA GLU A 502 -5.73 5.60 -4.14
C GLU A 502 -5.64 6.03 -5.60
N PHE A 503 -5.08 5.17 -6.46
CA PHE A 503 -5.10 5.40 -7.89
C PHE A 503 -6.52 5.44 -8.45
N LEU A 504 -7.39 4.51 -8.01
CA LEU A 504 -8.78 4.43 -8.44
C LEU A 504 -9.67 5.53 -7.85
N ASP A 505 -9.29 6.09 -6.69
CA ASP A 505 -10.07 7.12 -6.00
C ASP A 505 -10.21 8.40 -6.82
N GLY A 506 -11.46 8.91 -6.96
CA GLY A 506 -11.77 10.08 -7.78
C GLY A 506 -11.44 9.93 -9.27
N LEU A 507 -11.09 8.72 -9.73
CA LEU A 507 -10.86 8.39 -11.14
C LEU A 507 -12.05 7.65 -11.73
N VAL A 508 -12.61 6.67 -11.01
CA VAL A 508 -13.68 5.82 -11.47
C VAL A 508 -15.03 6.21 -10.85
N SER A 509 -16.09 6.08 -11.64
CA SER A 509 -17.46 6.37 -11.24
C SER A 509 -18.29 5.11 -11.01
N LYS A 510 -17.75 3.94 -11.37
CA LYS A 510 -18.42 2.65 -11.29
C LYS A 510 -17.38 1.55 -11.07
N VAL A 511 -17.73 0.58 -10.25
CA VAL A 511 -16.86 -0.57 -9.91
C VAL A 511 -17.58 -1.85 -10.30
N TYR A 512 -16.91 -2.74 -11.04
CA TYR A 512 -17.36 -4.10 -11.31
C TYR A 512 -16.56 -5.07 -10.42
N GLU A 513 -17.25 -5.72 -9.50
CA GLU A 513 -16.69 -6.70 -8.59
C GLU A 513 -16.74 -8.09 -9.21
N PHE A 514 -15.60 -8.76 -9.26
CA PHE A 514 -15.44 -10.15 -9.67
C PHE A 514 -15.32 -11.05 -8.45
N GLY A 515 -16.24 -12.01 -8.30
CA GLY A 515 -16.20 -12.93 -7.18
C GLY A 515 -17.16 -14.10 -7.36
N GLY A 516 -16.71 -15.32 -7.03
CA GLY A 516 -17.53 -16.53 -7.10
C GLY A 516 -18.10 -16.83 -8.48
N GLY A 517 -17.38 -16.51 -9.56
CA GLY A 517 -17.82 -16.72 -10.94
C GLY A 517 -18.90 -15.74 -11.43
N LYS A 518 -19.16 -14.65 -10.71
CA LYS A 518 -20.12 -13.61 -11.06
C LYS A 518 -19.44 -12.25 -11.12
N VAL A 519 -20.07 -11.32 -11.87
CA VAL A 519 -19.66 -9.92 -11.92
C VAL A 519 -20.82 -9.08 -11.41
N ARG A 520 -20.57 -8.25 -10.38
CA ARG A 520 -21.57 -7.36 -9.79
C ARG A 520 -21.19 -5.90 -10.08
N GLU A 521 -22.19 -5.09 -10.41
CA GLU A 521 -22.02 -3.66 -10.62
C GLU A 521 -22.28 -2.90 -9.31
N HIS A 522 -21.30 -2.05 -8.93
CA HIS A 522 -21.43 -1.10 -7.82
C HIS A 522 -21.33 0.33 -8.38
N LEU A 523 -22.33 1.15 -8.09
CA LEU A 523 -22.32 2.56 -8.44
C LEU A 523 -21.54 3.34 -7.39
N GLY A 524 -20.70 4.27 -7.83
CA GLY A 524 -19.84 5.07 -6.96
C GLY A 524 -18.34 4.78 -7.14
N GLY A 525 -17.53 5.41 -6.29
CA GLY A 525 -16.08 5.25 -6.30
C GLY A 525 -15.59 3.99 -5.57
N ILE A 526 -14.28 3.80 -5.57
CA ILE A 526 -13.66 2.63 -4.92
C ILE A 526 -13.93 2.58 -3.41
N TYR A 527 -13.94 3.73 -2.72
CA TYR A 527 -14.20 3.76 -1.28
C TYR A 527 -15.67 3.52 -0.93
N ASP A 528 -16.61 3.87 -1.82
CA ASP A 528 -18.03 3.53 -1.65
C ASP A 528 -18.23 2.02 -1.75
N TYR A 529 -17.58 1.37 -2.73
CA TYR A 529 -17.53 -0.07 -2.85
C TYR A 529 -16.94 -0.73 -1.59
N LEU A 530 -15.79 -0.27 -1.10
CA LEU A 530 -15.13 -0.86 0.07
C LEU A 530 -15.97 -0.73 1.34
N ARG A 531 -16.68 0.38 1.53
CA ARG A 531 -17.63 0.55 2.66
C ARG A 531 -18.79 -0.43 2.58
N ALA A 532 -19.39 -0.59 1.38
CA ALA A 532 -20.48 -1.53 1.16
C ALA A 532 -20.03 -2.98 1.39
N HIS A 533 -18.87 -3.36 0.84
CA HIS A 533 -18.31 -4.70 0.99
C HIS A 533 -17.97 -5.05 2.44
N ASN A 534 -17.35 -4.13 3.19
CA ASN A 534 -17.08 -4.33 4.63
C ASN A 534 -18.37 -4.48 5.43
N ALA A 535 -19.42 -3.72 5.13
CA ALA A 535 -20.72 -3.85 5.79
C ALA A 535 -21.38 -5.21 5.52
N GLU A 536 -21.33 -5.71 4.27
CA GLU A 536 -21.83 -7.04 3.90
C GLU A 536 -21.03 -8.15 4.62
N THR A 537 -19.73 -8.07 4.68
CA THR A 537 -18.85 -9.04 5.36
C THR A 537 -19.14 -9.11 6.86
N ILE A 538 -19.38 -7.98 7.52
CA ILE A 538 -19.78 -7.91 8.93
C ILE A 538 -21.15 -8.55 9.13
N GLN A 539 -22.14 -8.26 8.27
CA GLN A 539 -23.46 -8.88 8.33
C GLN A 539 -23.41 -10.40 8.12
N GLU A 540 -22.61 -10.88 7.17
CA GLU A 540 -22.42 -12.31 6.95
C GLU A 540 -21.74 -12.99 8.14
N SER A 541 -20.75 -12.37 8.76
CA SER A 541 -20.10 -12.89 9.96
C SER A 541 -21.04 -12.98 11.15
N LEU A 542 -21.88 -11.98 11.35
CA LEU A 542 -22.91 -11.95 12.38
C LEU A 542 -24.01 -13.01 12.14
N SER A 543 -24.44 -13.20 10.89
CA SER A 543 -25.42 -14.22 10.51
C SER A 543 -24.88 -15.65 10.68
N LYS A 544 -23.60 -15.88 10.35
CA LYS A 544 -22.91 -17.16 10.57
C LYS A 544 -22.71 -17.45 12.06
N ALA A 545 -22.39 -16.44 12.87
CA ALA A 545 -22.28 -16.55 14.33
C ALA A 545 -23.64 -16.88 14.96
N SER A 546 -24.73 -16.26 14.49
CA SER A 546 -26.09 -16.54 14.94
C SER A 546 -26.54 -17.95 14.55
N ALA A 547 -26.22 -18.40 13.32
CA ALA A 547 -26.53 -19.75 12.85
C ALA A 547 -25.75 -20.84 13.63
N ASN A 548 -24.50 -20.58 13.98
CA ASN A 548 -23.69 -21.50 14.80
C ASN A 548 -24.18 -21.56 16.26
N ASN A 549 -24.72 -20.48 16.80
CA ASN A 549 -25.36 -20.51 18.14
C ASN A 549 -26.67 -21.29 18.12
N ILE A 550 -27.49 -21.15 17.07
CA ILE A 550 -28.73 -21.92 16.91
C ILE A 550 -28.42 -23.42 16.75
N ASN A 551 -27.39 -23.82 16.02
CA ASN A 551 -26.97 -25.21 15.88
C ASN A 551 -26.39 -25.79 17.19
N LYS A 552 -25.63 -25.00 17.97
CA LYS A 552 -25.19 -25.44 19.31
C LYS A 552 -26.33 -25.60 20.30
N GLU A 553 -27.34 -24.75 20.25
CA GLU A 553 -28.57 -24.91 21.06
C GLU A 553 -29.39 -26.13 20.60
N ALA A 554 -29.42 -26.41 19.29
CA ALA A 554 -30.10 -27.62 18.77
C ALA A 554 -29.38 -28.92 19.12
N GLU A 555 -28.05 -28.96 19.12
CA GLU A 555 -27.27 -30.13 19.58
C GLU A 555 -27.35 -30.35 21.11
N THR A 556 -27.54 -29.30 21.89
CA THR A 556 -27.73 -29.40 23.35
C THR A 556 -29.13 -29.88 23.70
N ILE A 557 -30.14 -29.65 22.86
CA ILE A 557 -31.54 -30.10 23.08
C ILE A 557 -31.73 -31.62 22.76
N VAL A 558 -30.87 -32.22 21.94
CA VAL A 558 -31.00 -33.66 21.59
C VAL A 558 -30.43 -34.58 22.68
N ASN A 559 -29.62 -34.11 23.60
CA ASN A 559 -28.96 -34.92 24.63
C ASN A 559 -29.57 -34.82 26.06
N THR A 560 -30.71 -34.13 26.24
CA THR A 560 -31.39 -34.09 27.55
C THR A 560 -32.89 -34.35 27.46
N ASN A 561 -33.22 -35.62 27.16
CA ASN A 561 -34.54 -36.17 27.49
C ASN A 561 -34.34 -37.31 28.50
N HIS A 562 -34.25 -36.94 29.76
CA HIS A 562 -34.84 -37.69 30.88
C HIS A 562 -34.75 -36.85 32.16
N GLU A 563 -35.95 -36.79 32.80
CA GLU A 563 -36.25 -36.42 34.17
C GLU A 563 -36.55 -34.95 34.57
N THR A 564 -37.88 -34.75 34.63
CA THR A 564 -38.69 -34.18 35.72
C THR A 564 -38.47 -32.73 36.24
N ALA A 565 -39.58 -32.01 36.07
CA ALA A 565 -40.29 -31.16 37.06
C ALA A 565 -39.73 -29.78 37.41
N THR A 566 -40.50 -28.79 36.95
CA THR A 566 -40.87 -27.53 37.66
C THR A 566 -39.78 -26.61 38.22
N GLN A 567 -39.52 -25.53 37.51
CA GLN A 567 -39.54 -24.17 38.06
C GLN A 567 -39.52 -23.07 36.95
N PRO A 568 -39.98 -21.84 37.20
CA PRO A 568 -40.45 -20.93 36.15
C PRO A 568 -39.41 -19.94 35.63
N SER A 569 -39.49 -19.75 34.34
CA SER A 569 -39.11 -18.54 33.56
C SER A 569 -38.00 -17.59 34.02
N SER A 570 -36.77 -17.82 33.61
CA SER A 570 -35.69 -16.80 33.59
C SER A 570 -35.70 -15.90 32.32
N GLY A 571 -36.58 -16.15 31.36
CA GLY A 571 -36.67 -15.39 30.11
C GLY A 571 -37.26 -13.98 30.19
N ALA A 572 -38.02 -13.69 31.26
CA ALA A 572 -38.68 -12.38 31.43
C ALA A 572 -37.75 -11.29 32.00
N VAL A 573 -36.77 -11.67 32.79
CA VAL A 573 -35.79 -10.73 33.40
C VAL A 573 -34.81 -10.26 32.33
N SER A 574 -34.32 -11.14 31.52
CA SER A 574 -33.38 -10.81 30.41
C SER A 574 -34.00 -9.89 29.33
N TYR A 575 -35.29 -10.00 29.06
CA TYR A 575 -35.98 -9.14 28.10
C TYR A 575 -36.20 -7.71 28.64
N ALA A 576 -36.48 -7.56 29.93
CA ALA A 576 -36.64 -6.26 30.60
C ALA A 576 -35.30 -5.52 30.65
N GLU A 577 -34.21 -6.18 31.00
CA GLU A 577 -32.85 -5.63 31.05
C GLU A 577 -32.38 -5.19 29.67
N ARG A 578 -32.56 -6.01 28.62
CA ARG A 578 -32.24 -5.63 27.24
C ARG A 578 -33.03 -4.43 26.74
N LYS A 579 -34.30 -4.29 27.12
CA LYS A 579 -35.14 -3.15 26.76
C LYS A 579 -34.70 -1.88 27.49
N GLU A 580 -34.18 -2.02 28.68
CA GLU A 580 -33.66 -0.90 29.46
C GLU A 580 -32.29 -0.44 28.97
N GLN A 581 -31.40 -1.37 28.61
CA GLN A 581 -30.13 -1.08 27.91
C GLN A 581 -30.37 -0.39 26.56
N GLN A 582 -31.29 -0.88 25.73
CA GLN A 582 -31.64 -0.23 24.48
C GLN A 582 -32.18 1.19 24.65
N LYS A 583 -32.93 1.45 25.73
CA LYS A 583 -33.39 2.81 26.06
C LYS A 583 -32.24 3.72 26.48
N LYS A 584 -31.24 3.21 27.23
CA LYS A 584 -30.04 3.96 27.63
C LYS A 584 -29.18 4.30 26.42
N ILE A 585 -28.92 3.33 25.53
CA ILE A 585 -28.17 3.53 24.29
C ILE A 585 -28.86 4.57 23.40
N LYS A 586 -30.17 4.46 23.19
CA LYS A 586 -30.93 5.41 22.36
C LYS A 586 -30.96 6.83 22.93
N LYS A 587 -30.91 6.95 24.27
CA LYS A 587 -30.82 8.26 24.96
C LYS A 587 -29.42 8.87 24.80
N ALA A 588 -28.37 8.06 24.92
CA ALA A 588 -26.99 8.49 24.73
C ALA A 588 -26.74 8.90 23.24
N GLN A 589 -27.24 8.13 22.27
CA GLN A 589 -27.16 8.47 20.85
C GLN A 589 -27.80 9.83 20.53
N ARG A 590 -29.01 10.10 21.09
CA ARG A 590 -29.64 11.40 20.89
C ARG A 590 -28.86 12.55 21.53
N ALA A 591 -28.21 12.33 22.67
CA ALA A 591 -27.39 13.35 23.31
C ALA A 591 -26.15 13.70 22.46
N VAL A 592 -25.51 12.71 21.84
CA VAL A 592 -24.40 12.90 20.89
C VAL A 592 -24.88 13.67 19.66
N GLU A 593 -25.99 13.25 19.02
CA GLU A 593 -26.57 13.94 17.85
C GLU A 593 -26.96 15.40 18.14
N ASP A 594 -27.46 15.69 19.33
CA ASP A 594 -27.83 17.06 19.74
C ASP A 594 -26.60 17.94 19.96
N SER A 595 -25.51 17.38 20.51
CA SER A 595 -24.23 18.07 20.64
C SER A 595 -23.58 18.33 19.25
N GLU A 596 -23.58 17.36 18.34
CA GLU A 596 -23.10 17.52 16.96
C GLU A 596 -23.84 18.65 16.20
N LYS A 597 -25.16 18.72 16.38
CA LYS A 597 -25.96 19.81 15.76
C LYS A 597 -25.62 21.18 16.31
N LYS A 598 -25.24 21.27 17.59
CA LYS A 598 -24.80 22.53 18.18
C LYS A 598 -23.43 22.93 17.69
N ILE A 599 -22.47 21.96 17.64
CA ILE A 599 -21.13 22.17 17.11
C ILE A 599 -21.21 22.67 15.67
N ALA A 600 -21.98 22.00 14.80
CA ALA A 600 -22.16 22.41 13.40
C ALA A 600 -22.68 23.86 13.26
N LYS A 601 -23.65 24.27 14.10
CA LYS A 601 -24.15 25.66 14.08
C LYS A 601 -23.10 26.69 14.54
N MET A 602 -22.28 26.32 15.52
CA MET A 602 -21.21 27.19 16.00
C MET A 602 -20.08 27.30 14.97
N GLU A 603 -19.76 26.21 14.27
CA GLU A 603 -18.78 26.21 13.16
C GLU A 603 -19.26 27.05 11.97
N GLU A 604 -20.53 26.94 11.61
CA GLU A 604 -21.14 27.78 10.57
C GLU A 604 -21.05 29.27 10.94
N ARG A 605 -21.36 29.61 12.21
CA ARG A 605 -21.25 30.99 12.68
C ARG A 605 -19.81 31.48 12.76
N LYS A 606 -18.88 30.60 13.11
CA LYS A 606 -17.43 30.90 13.11
C LYS A 606 -16.95 31.22 11.70
N ALA A 607 -17.35 30.43 10.69
CA ALA A 607 -17.02 30.66 9.29
C ALA A 607 -17.55 32.02 8.78
N GLU A 608 -18.81 32.40 9.16
CA GLU A 608 -19.36 33.73 8.84
C GLU A 608 -18.53 34.86 9.48
N LEU A 609 -18.09 34.69 10.73
CA LEU A 609 -17.26 35.69 11.42
C LEU A 609 -15.86 35.76 10.81
N ASP A 610 -15.29 34.64 10.38
CA ASP A 610 -14.00 34.61 9.67
C ASP A 610 -14.09 35.38 8.36
N GLU A 611 -15.15 35.20 7.56
CA GLU A 611 -15.37 35.99 6.33
C GLU A 611 -15.53 37.49 6.63
N LEU A 612 -16.27 37.84 7.67
CA LEU A 612 -16.46 39.26 8.06
C LEU A 612 -15.16 39.91 8.56
N LEU A 613 -14.32 39.16 9.27
CA LEU A 613 -13.03 39.65 9.77
C LEU A 613 -11.95 39.74 8.66
N MET A 614 -12.09 39.01 7.55
CA MET A 614 -11.21 39.12 6.38
C MET A 614 -11.41 40.46 5.60
N VAL A 615 -12.52 41.14 5.81
CA VAL A 615 -12.74 42.48 5.21
C VAL A 615 -11.95 43.53 5.98
N ALA A 616 -11.06 44.25 5.30
CA ALA A 616 -10.12 45.21 5.92
C ALA A 616 -10.77 46.30 6.79
N GLU A 617 -12.03 46.65 6.52
CA GLU A 617 -12.80 47.61 7.32
C GLU A 617 -13.25 47.05 8.67
N ASN A 618 -13.43 45.74 8.79
CA ASN A 618 -13.93 45.06 9.99
C ASN A 618 -12.79 44.48 10.87
N ALA A 619 -11.56 44.42 10.40
CA ALA A 619 -10.42 43.85 11.09
C ALA A 619 -10.08 44.51 12.46
N SER A 620 -10.55 45.75 12.68
CA SER A 620 -10.37 46.52 13.93
C SER A 620 -11.65 46.58 14.79
N ASN A 621 -12.71 45.85 14.42
CA ASN A 621 -13.98 45.87 15.17
C ASN A 621 -13.87 44.97 16.40
N MET A 622 -13.72 45.57 17.57
CA MET A 622 -13.55 44.87 18.85
C MET A 622 -14.78 43.99 19.23
N GLU A 623 -15.97 44.31 18.75
CA GLU A 623 -17.19 43.53 19.03
C GLU A 623 -17.15 42.20 18.29
N LEU A 624 -16.75 42.18 17.02
CA LEU A 624 -16.62 40.96 16.22
C LEU A 624 -15.47 40.07 16.73
N VAL A 625 -14.35 40.65 17.16
CA VAL A 625 -13.24 39.89 17.75
C VAL A 625 -13.63 39.27 19.10
N THR A 626 -14.44 39.96 19.90
CA THR A 626 -14.94 39.42 21.19
C THR A 626 -15.94 38.30 20.94
N GLU A 627 -16.88 38.49 20.00
CA GLU A 627 -17.84 37.45 19.60
C GLU A 627 -17.12 36.18 19.08
N TYR A 628 -16.08 36.35 18.26
CA TYR A 628 -15.25 35.26 17.74
C TYR A 628 -14.53 34.49 18.85
N THR A 629 -13.90 35.19 19.79
CA THR A 629 -13.20 34.57 20.92
C THR A 629 -14.14 33.86 21.88
N ASP A 630 -15.31 34.41 22.14
CA ASP A 630 -16.31 33.75 22.99
C ASP A 630 -16.93 32.54 22.31
N LEU A 631 -17.20 32.65 21.00
CA LEU A 631 -17.70 31.52 20.21
C LEU A 631 -16.67 30.37 20.18
N GLN A 632 -15.38 30.69 20.03
CA GLN A 632 -14.32 29.69 20.04
C GLN A 632 -14.23 28.97 21.39
N ARG A 633 -14.34 29.67 22.51
CA ARG A 633 -14.40 29.08 23.84
C ARG A 633 -15.64 28.20 24.07
N HIS A 634 -16.78 28.59 23.48
CA HIS A 634 -17.99 27.78 23.58
C HIS A 634 -17.87 26.50 22.71
N LEU A 635 -17.24 26.62 21.55
CA LEU A 635 -16.99 25.49 20.66
C LEU A 635 -16.03 24.46 21.29
N ASP A 636 -14.97 24.93 21.94
CA ASP A 636 -14.03 24.06 22.66
C ASP A 636 -14.73 23.30 23.81
N LYS A 637 -15.60 23.97 24.58
CA LYS A 637 -16.37 23.32 25.64
C LYS A 637 -17.39 22.30 25.13
N GLU A 638 -18.08 22.62 24.03
CA GLU A 638 -19.08 21.69 23.48
C GLU A 638 -18.36 20.48 22.82
N ASN A 639 -17.15 20.65 22.26
CA ASN A 639 -16.31 19.55 21.80
C ASN A 639 -15.83 18.64 22.93
N GLU A 640 -15.47 19.18 24.09
CA GLU A 640 -15.15 18.39 25.28
C GLU A 640 -16.38 17.59 25.76
N GLN A 641 -17.57 18.22 25.81
CA GLN A 641 -18.81 17.53 26.16
C GLN A 641 -19.20 16.44 25.16
N TRP A 642 -19.01 16.70 23.87
CA TRP A 642 -19.26 15.71 22.84
C TRP A 642 -18.32 14.49 22.99
N LEU A 643 -17.06 14.72 23.33
CA LEU A 643 -16.08 13.65 23.59
C LEU A 643 -16.51 12.77 24.78
N GLU A 644 -16.93 13.40 25.90
CA GLU A 644 -17.43 12.67 27.07
C GLU A 644 -18.69 11.85 26.75
N LEU A 645 -19.62 12.42 25.99
CA LEU A 645 -20.85 11.74 25.58
C LEU A 645 -20.59 10.59 24.62
N SER A 646 -19.61 10.75 23.69
CA SER A 646 -19.17 9.72 22.76
C SER A 646 -18.52 8.55 23.47
N GLU A 647 -17.60 8.82 24.42
CA GLU A 647 -17.00 7.77 25.27
C GLU A 647 -18.03 7.04 26.14
N ALA A 648 -19.04 7.77 26.66
CA ALA A 648 -20.11 7.16 27.42
C ALA A 648 -21.01 6.26 26.56
N LEU A 649 -21.23 6.65 25.30
CA LEU A 649 -21.97 5.84 24.33
C LEU A 649 -21.19 4.56 23.96
N GLU A 650 -19.87 4.67 23.71
CA GLU A 650 -19.02 3.51 23.43
C GLU A 650 -19.02 2.52 24.59
N ARG A 651 -18.88 2.97 25.83
CA ARG A 651 -18.97 2.09 27.02
C ARG A 651 -20.31 1.35 27.14
N LEU A 652 -21.43 2.03 26.78
CA LEU A 652 -22.76 1.41 26.79
C LEU A 652 -23.00 0.45 25.62
N LEU A 653 -22.17 0.54 24.53
CA LEU A 653 -22.22 -0.37 23.41
C LEU A 653 -21.33 -1.60 23.63
N ASP A 654 -20.27 -1.47 24.44
CA ASP A 654 -19.35 -2.55 24.82
C ASP A 654 -19.88 -3.41 26.00
N GLU A 655 -20.83 -2.89 26.82
CA GLU A 655 -21.58 -3.62 27.83
C GLU A 655 -22.81 -4.36 27.24
#